data_682cb05a903640ecf9536f32bd331b85
#
_entry.id   682cb05a903640ecf9536f32bd331b85
#
_cell.length_a   1.000
_cell.length_b   1.000
_cell.length_c   1.000
_cell.angle_alpha   90.00
_cell.angle_beta   90.00
_cell.angle_gamma   90.00
#
_symmetry.space_group_name_H-M   'P 1'
#
loop_
_entity.id
_entity.type
_entity.pdbx_description
1 polymer ?
#
loop_
_entity_poly.entity_id
_entity_poly.type
_entity_poly.pdbx_seq_one_letter_code
_entity_poly.pdbx_strand_id
1 'polypeptide(L)'
;MMRTPTHKRAARLAAVCIGSLLAAGAVVWAAPRVSQAVAAWASTPPVRVRSMSVPAALPVGAPSGSGSGLRAERSGPDEAAPGIGLPASVTVDAGMRFTMVGVICAPPARRGGVLVRLRTSEDAQHWSRWYEVALERAAETGGRERAFTEPVWTGAGRFVQVAARAAGGGAPPARLRDVRVVAVNSTEDADLTASVAGTLRRAVACVAGAGLLTDADAMTVKPQIVSRRDWGANESWRSGEPGYAPVRTAFVHHTASGNSYSRQQAPAVVRGVYAYHTRSLRWSDIGYNFLIDRYGTIYEGRYGGVDRGVIGAHVLGFNTGSTGISLIGTFSDASPPAGMVGALTRLLAWKLDVHHVDPQGRGTLVCGYGQKFRTGQRVTFPAIAGHRDANFTDCPGGRIYRQLPAVRTTVARTGHPKIYAFNAGPAAISPNGDGVRDDTSIRFDVSRAADWTVRVRDAAGEVVRARSGAGKSVAITWDGRGDHGAVLPDGQYEVRADATNADGVARAASAVVRIDTTPPRIKSASVVPDPFSPNDDGQDDRATLTFVPGEAGTARVSVVDAGGVVLRRLTGWASVAAAAVKVGWDGRIQGGAGLTPAPEGVAHLLIELRDRAGNPARLTRSVRLDRTLALAGVSRRTFSPNGDGVGDSVTLSFTLSRKVAVTVSAMRAGATLWSRGLGPLGRGSHSVVWAGATSDGSTVTGGPCSLRVTADGPHGTTTVNQPLTVDLAAPRVTAPPVVTVKRPGSARVGLVVRDADSQTIKVTATVTDALGRTVTRSTLGWVKQGVRRTWTWRPKARGAYRVIFSARDRGGNQAPVPAVTRVEVR
;
A
#
# COMPACT_ATOMS: atom_id res chain seq x y z
N MET A 1 -11.32 37.35 22.27
CA MET A 1 -10.45 37.84 23.35
C MET A 1 -10.36 36.78 24.42
N MET A 2 -9.28 35.98 24.42
CA MET A 2 -8.80 35.26 25.60
C MET A 2 -7.38 34.78 25.25
N ARG A 3 -6.41 35.41 25.87
CA ARG A 3 -4.98 35.14 25.74
C ARG A 3 -4.61 34.02 26.70
N THR A 4 -3.94 32.99 26.21
CA THR A 4 -3.41 31.86 26.96
C THR A 4 -2.16 32.23 27.75
N PRO A 5 -1.99 31.74 28.99
CA PRO A 5 -0.86 32.07 29.87
C PRO A 5 0.22 30.97 29.82
N THR A 6 1.03 30.89 28.79
CA THR A 6 2.12 29.89 28.68
C THR A 6 3.52 30.45 28.88
N HIS A 7 3.69 31.76 28.93
CA HIS A 7 5.02 32.36 29.07
C HIS A 7 5.51 32.58 30.52
N LYS A 8 4.63 32.47 31.52
CA LYS A 8 5.03 32.73 32.95
C LYS A 8 5.58 31.49 33.69
N ARG A 9 5.38 30.27 33.20
CA ARG A 9 5.96 29.05 33.80
C ARG A 9 7.43 28.80 33.44
N ALA A 10 7.84 29.12 32.22
CA ALA A 10 9.22 28.96 31.77
C ALA A 10 10.18 29.93 32.50
N ALA A 11 9.74 31.15 32.79
CA ALA A 11 10.53 32.14 33.51
C ALA A 11 10.74 31.78 34.97
N ARG A 12 9.80 31.05 35.61
CA ARG A 12 9.96 30.65 37.03
C ARG A 12 10.85 29.46 37.24
N LEU A 13 10.95 28.53 36.29
CA LEU A 13 11.91 27.43 36.37
C LEU A 13 13.37 27.88 36.12
N ALA A 14 13.58 28.87 35.26
CA ALA A 14 14.89 29.45 35.03
C ALA A 14 15.42 30.21 36.28
N ALA A 15 14.52 30.88 37.00
CA ALA A 15 14.91 31.61 38.23
C ALA A 15 15.27 30.69 39.39
N VAL A 16 14.71 29.48 39.51
CA VAL A 16 15.04 28.51 40.54
C VAL A 16 16.40 27.84 40.31
N CYS A 17 16.79 27.59 39.08
CA CYS A 17 18.11 27.02 38.74
C CYS A 17 19.25 28.03 38.92
N ILE A 18 19.00 29.32 38.77
CA ILE A 18 20.00 30.37 38.96
C ILE A 18 20.20 30.64 40.46
N GLY A 19 19.14 30.53 41.28
CA GLY A 19 19.23 30.70 42.72
C GLY A 19 20.07 29.63 43.43
N SER A 20 20.08 28.39 42.93
CA SER A 20 20.88 27.30 43.52
C SER A 20 22.37 27.34 43.17
N LEU A 21 22.76 28.04 42.09
CA LEU A 21 24.15 28.23 41.68
C LEU A 21 24.82 29.43 42.42
N LEU A 22 24.06 30.36 42.95
CA LEU A 22 24.56 31.52 43.69
C LEU A 22 24.91 31.20 45.15
N ALA A 23 24.45 30.05 45.68
CA ALA A 23 24.80 29.61 47.05
C ALA A 23 26.20 28.97 47.17
N ALA A 24 26.91 28.74 46.06
CA ALA A 24 28.23 28.12 46.04
C ALA A 24 29.40 29.13 45.80
N GLY A 25 29.25 30.38 46.11
CA GLY A 25 30.38 31.31 46.36
C GLY A 25 31.45 31.56 45.27
N ALA A 26 31.22 31.18 44.00
CA ALA A 26 32.30 31.25 43.00
C ALA A 26 31.93 31.88 41.63
N VAL A 27 30.84 32.67 41.50
CA VAL A 27 30.41 33.16 40.20
C VAL A 27 30.05 34.67 40.16
N VAL A 28 30.84 35.54 40.76
CA VAL A 28 30.59 37.01 40.70
C VAL A 28 31.23 37.67 39.47
N TRP A 29 32.05 37.01 38.69
CA TRP A 29 32.74 37.61 37.52
C TRP A 29 32.26 37.14 36.13
N ALA A 30 31.22 36.29 36.03
CA ALA A 30 30.79 35.73 34.78
C ALA A 30 29.37 36.13 34.28
N ALA A 31 28.66 36.94 35.09
CA ALA A 31 27.23 37.26 34.80
C ALA A 31 26.95 37.95 33.46
N PRO A 32 27.73 38.90 32.94
CA PRO A 32 27.46 39.53 31.65
C PRO A 32 27.75 38.59 30.43
N ARG A 33 28.69 37.64 30.59
CA ARG A 33 29.06 36.68 29.52
C ARG A 33 28.11 35.50 29.45
N VAL A 34 27.46 35.15 30.53
CA VAL A 34 26.44 34.10 30.58
C VAL A 34 25.16 34.55 29.90
N SER A 35 24.74 35.81 30.02
CA SER A 35 23.57 36.35 29.33
C SER A 35 23.76 36.46 27.80
N GLN A 36 25.00 36.79 27.35
CA GLN A 36 25.34 36.78 25.93
C GLN A 36 25.44 35.34 25.38
N ALA A 37 25.94 34.39 26.15
CA ALA A 37 25.97 32.97 25.79
C ALA A 37 24.55 32.36 25.68
N VAL A 38 23.61 32.80 26.53
CA VAL A 38 22.21 32.39 26.47
C VAL A 38 21.49 33.00 25.28
N ALA A 39 21.82 34.24 24.88
CA ALA A 39 21.28 34.86 23.66
C ALA A 39 21.86 34.20 22.37
N ALA A 40 23.09 33.79 22.35
CA ALA A 40 23.70 32.99 21.27
C ALA A 40 23.14 31.54 21.22
N TRP A 41 22.43 31.12 22.23
CA TRP A 41 21.74 29.83 22.31
C TRP A 41 20.50 29.73 21.37
N ALA A 42 19.99 30.86 20.89
CA ALA A 42 18.74 30.94 20.10
C ALA A 42 18.94 30.90 18.59
N SER A 43 20.14 30.99 18.06
CA SER A 43 20.35 30.99 16.61
C SER A 43 21.18 29.77 16.15
N THR A 44 20.51 28.78 15.58
CA THR A 44 21.18 27.80 14.72
C THR A 44 21.79 28.56 13.53
N PRO A 45 23.07 28.32 13.15
CA PRO A 45 23.67 29.00 12.02
C PRO A 45 22.80 28.85 10.77
N PRO A 46 22.52 29.92 10.04
CA PRO A 46 21.68 29.82 8.84
C PRO A 46 22.37 28.95 7.79
N VAL A 47 21.68 27.89 7.34
CA VAL A 47 22.13 27.08 6.22
C VAL A 47 21.52 27.65 4.94
N ARG A 48 22.37 28.07 3.98
CA ARG A 48 21.90 28.54 2.68
C ARG A 48 21.98 27.43 1.64
N VAL A 49 20.90 27.31 0.84
CA VAL A 49 20.80 26.33 -0.24
C VAL A 49 20.45 27.06 -1.52
N ARG A 50 21.23 26.85 -2.57
CA ARG A 50 20.96 27.41 -3.91
C ARG A 50 21.02 26.31 -4.95
N SER A 51 20.03 26.29 -5.84
CA SER A 51 19.96 25.36 -6.96
C SER A 51 20.12 26.12 -8.27
N MET A 52 21.05 25.70 -9.10
CA MET A 52 21.37 26.30 -10.39
C MET A 52 21.10 25.28 -11.50
N SER A 53 20.40 25.71 -12.57
CA SER A 53 20.20 24.85 -13.74
C SER A 53 21.45 24.85 -14.62
N VAL A 54 21.81 23.69 -15.12
CA VAL A 54 22.85 23.57 -16.15
C VAL A 54 22.18 23.84 -17.50
N PRO A 55 22.66 24.85 -18.30
CA PRO A 55 21.96 25.32 -19.49
C PRO A 55 21.78 24.31 -20.60
N ALA A 56 22.61 23.28 -20.64
CA ALA A 56 22.57 22.21 -21.65
C ALA A 56 22.52 20.83 -21.01
N ALA A 57 22.00 19.84 -21.74
CA ALA A 57 22.05 18.45 -21.30
C ALA A 57 23.53 17.98 -21.18
N LEU A 58 23.88 17.46 -20.02
CA LEU A 58 25.24 17.03 -19.72
C LEU A 58 25.57 15.72 -20.47
N PRO A 59 26.57 15.70 -21.37
CA PRO A 59 26.97 14.46 -22.06
C PRO A 59 27.56 13.44 -21.07
N VAL A 60 27.30 12.15 -21.30
CA VAL A 60 27.87 11.06 -20.50
C VAL A 60 29.01 10.43 -21.29
N GLY A 61 30.24 10.60 -20.82
CA GLY A 61 31.43 10.00 -21.42
C GLY A 61 31.46 8.47 -21.27
N ALA A 62 32.25 7.82 -22.11
CA ALA A 62 32.48 6.37 -22.06
C ALA A 62 33.10 5.95 -20.71
N PRO A 63 32.95 4.67 -20.28
CA PRO A 63 33.69 4.15 -19.14
C PRO A 63 35.20 4.18 -19.42
N SER A 64 35.99 4.62 -18.44
CA SER A 64 37.46 4.45 -18.52
C SER A 64 37.75 2.95 -18.57
N GLY A 65 38.46 2.52 -19.58
CA GLY A 65 38.80 1.10 -19.83
C GLY A 65 39.38 0.43 -18.58
N SER A 66 39.03 -0.84 -18.40
CA SER A 66 39.56 -1.72 -17.35
C SER A 66 41.03 -2.00 -17.60
N GLY A 67 41.89 -1.09 -17.18
CA GLY A 67 43.34 -1.34 -17.01
C GLY A 67 43.55 -1.89 -15.59
N SER A 68 43.80 -3.19 -15.50
CA SER A 68 44.33 -3.84 -14.32
C SER A 68 45.73 -3.25 -14.00
N GLY A 69 45.81 -2.45 -12.96
CA GLY A 69 47.10 -1.88 -12.53
C GLY A 69 46.95 -0.75 -11.54
N LEU A 70 46.69 -1.09 -10.28
CA LEU A 70 46.81 -0.16 -9.17
C LEU A 70 48.24 0.30 -8.99
N ARG A 71 48.59 1.47 -9.48
CA ARG A 71 49.69 2.24 -8.93
C ARG A 71 49.15 3.46 -8.23
N ALA A 72 49.46 3.56 -6.93
CA ALA A 72 49.25 4.75 -6.14
C ALA A 72 50.13 5.87 -6.69
N GLU A 73 49.53 6.82 -7.39
CA GLU A 73 50.22 8.05 -7.75
C GLU A 73 50.19 9.04 -6.61
N ARG A 74 51.36 9.38 -6.14
CA ARG A 74 51.60 10.51 -5.24
C ARG A 74 51.30 11.80 -6.03
N SER A 75 50.60 12.69 -5.39
CA SER A 75 50.22 14.02 -5.86
C SER A 75 51.42 14.91 -6.21
N GLY A 76 51.52 15.33 -7.46
CA GLY A 76 52.20 16.51 -7.95
C GLY A 76 51.25 17.34 -8.79
N PRO A 77 51.45 18.66 -9.00
CA PRO A 77 50.56 19.49 -9.76
C PRO A 77 50.61 19.16 -11.26
N ASP A 78 49.44 19.21 -11.88
CA ASP A 78 49.08 19.11 -13.28
C ASP A 78 50.18 19.04 -14.33
N GLU A 79 50.45 17.83 -14.84
CA GLU A 79 50.84 17.66 -16.23
C GLU A 79 49.80 16.83 -16.96
N ALA A 80 49.23 17.43 -17.98
CA ALA A 80 48.27 16.82 -18.88
C ALA A 80 48.94 15.70 -19.69
N ALA A 81 48.61 14.43 -19.40
CA ALA A 81 48.91 13.34 -20.30
C ALA A 81 48.06 13.50 -21.59
N PRO A 82 48.67 13.51 -22.77
CA PRO A 82 47.94 13.61 -24.03
C PRO A 82 47.28 12.26 -24.37
N GLY A 83 45.95 12.26 -24.55
CA GLY A 83 45.29 11.21 -25.31
C GLY A 83 44.00 10.56 -24.76
N ILE A 84 43.39 11.04 -23.71
CA ILE A 84 42.01 10.61 -23.32
C ILE A 84 41.12 11.84 -23.29
N GLY A 85 40.23 11.98 -24.29
CA GLY A 85 39.28 13.08 -24.36
C GLY A 85 38.41 13.12 -23.07
N LEU A 86 38.68 14.10 -22.21
CA LEU A 86 37.87 14.34 -21.03
C LEU A 86 36.40 14.60 -21.44
N PRO A 87 35.41 13.98 -20.83
CA PRO A 87 34.02 14.31 -21.14
C PRO A 87 33.79 15.80 -20.89
N ALA A 88 33.04 16.44 -21.77
CA ALA A 88 32.74 17.88 -21.68
C ALA A 88 32.22 18.22 -20.28
N SER A 89 32.96 19.05 -19.56
CA SER A 89 32.56 19.54 -18.23
C SER A 89 31.86 20.88 -18.38
N VAL A 90 30.91 21.17 -17.50
CA VAL A 90 30.20 22.45 -17.43
C VAL A 90 30.57 23.13 -16.12
N THR A 91 31.02 24.40 -16.24
CA THR A 91 31.32 25.24 -15.07
C THR A 91 30.08 26.05 -14.69
N VAL A 92 29.76 26.06 -13.40
CA VAL A 92 28.63 26.79 -12.82
C VAL A 92 29.14 27.68 -11.69
N ASP A 93 28.86 29.00 -11.75
CA ASP A 93 29.03 29.92 -10.61
C ASP A 93 27.83 29.74 -9.69
N ALA A 94 28.04 29.36 -8.47
CA ALA A 94 26.98 29.21 -7.46
C ALA A 94 26.44 30.60 -7.02
N GLY A 95 27.16 31.69 -7.30
CA GLY A 95 26.80 33.03 -6.88
C GLY A 95 26.72 33.20 -5.37
N MET A 96 27.26 32.25 -4.64
CA MET A 96 27.45 32.27 -3.19
C MET A 96 28.61 31.36 -2.83
N ARG A 97 29.23 31.55 -1.66
CA ARG A 97 30.15 30.55 -1.09
C ARG A 97 29.34 29.36 -0.60
N PHE A 98 29.88 28.15 -0.78
CA PHE A 98 29.27 26.92 -0.32
C PHE A 98 30.35 25.99 0.25
N THR A 99 29.93 24.97 0.97
CA THR A 99 30.80 23.96 1.56
C THR A 99 30.46 22.55 1.08
N MET A 100 29.28 22.40 0.46
CA MET A 100 28.79 21.11 -0.01
C MET A 100 28.03 21.30 -1.33
N VAL A 101 28.14 20.31 -2.21
CA VAL A 101 27.49 20.34 -3.53
C VAL A 101 26.93 18.97 -3.91
N GLY A 102 25.76 18.97 -4.53
CA GLY A 102 25.14 17.77 -5.11
C GLY A 102 24.52 18.08 -6.48
N VAL A 103 24.10 17.05 -7.17
CA VAL A 103 23.44 17.14 -8.49
C VAL A 103 22.09 16.43 -8.44
N ILE A 104 21.10 17.05 -9.05
CA ILE A 104 19.75 16.49 -9.25
C ILE A 104 19.46 16.56 -10.76
N CYS A 105 18.88 15.51 -11.34
CA CYS A 105 18.51 15.49 -12.75
C CYS A 105 17.26 14.63 -13.00
N ALA A 106 16.75 14.69 -14.23
CA ALA A 106 15.75 13.71 -14.68
C ALA A 106 16.34 12.29 -14.65
N PRO A 107 15.56 11.27 -14.26
CA PRO A 107 16.07 9.91 -14.21
C PRO A 107 16.45 9.44 -15.62
N PRO A 108 17.67 8.88 -15.82
CA PRO A 108 18.05 8.38 -17.13
C PRO A 108 17.14 7.23 -17.57
N ALA A 109 16.73 7.22 -18.85
CA ALA A 109 15.80 6.22 -19.38
C ALA A 109 16.32 4.78 -19.29
N ARG A 110 17.62 4.57 -19.31
CA ARG A 110 18.26 3.26 -19.17
C ARG A 110 18.86 3.08 -17.77
N ARG A 111 18.79 1.87 -17.22
CA ARG A 111 19.29 1.51 -15.88
C ARG A 111 20.82 1.27 -15.82
N GLY A 112 21.59 1.88 -16.70
CA GLY A 112 23.06 1.85 -16.66
C GLY A 112 23.58 2.74 -15.54
N GLY A 113 24.61 2.31 -14.80
CA GLY A 113 25.24 3.14 -13.77
C GLY A 113 25.86 4.40 -14.40
N VAL A 114 25.58 5.55 -13.80
CA VAL A 114 26.19 6.83 -14.15
C VAL A 114 26.91 7.35 -12.91
N LEU A 115 28.17 7.76 -13.10
CA LEU A 115 28.95 8.48 -12.12
C LEU A 115 28.97 9.96 -12.50
N VAL A 116 28.55 10.81 -11.58
CA VAL A 116 28.71 12.25 -11.70
C VAL A 116 30.08 12.62 -11.11
N ARG A 117 30.83 13.43 -11.85
CA ARG A 117 32.11 13.98 -11.41
C ARG A 117 31.92 15.44 -11.07
N LEU A 118 32.40 15.81 -9.90
CA LEU A 118 32.31 17.17 -9.37
C LEU A 118 33.70 17.63 -8.94
N ARG A 119 34.04 18.88 -9.22
CA ARG A 119 35.16 19.60 -8.56
C ARG A 119 34.75 21.04 -8.31
N THR A 120 35.39 21.65 -7.34
CA THR A 120 35.03 23.00 -6.88
C THR A 120 36.23 23.93 -6.85
N SER A 121 35.98 25.22 -6.94
CA SER A 121 36.96 26.29 -6.87
C SER A 121 36.36 27.50 -6.18
N GLU A 122 37.17 28.30 -5.52
CA GLU A 122 36.79 29.60 -4.97
C GLU A 122 36.89 30.73 -6.03
N ASP A 123 37.81 30.61 -6.99
CA ASP A 123 38.22 31.62 -7.94
C ASP A 123 38.06 31.25 -9.43
N ALA A 124 37.57 30.04 -9.72
CA ALA A 124 37.50 29.44 -11.05
C ALA A 124 38.85 29.14 -11.73
N GLN A 125 39.97 29.34 -11.02
CA GLN A 125 41.32 29.07 -11.54
C GLN A 125 41.93 27.87 -10.84
N HIS A 126 41.86 27.82 -9.53
CA HIS A 126 42.37 26.71 -8.71
C HIS A 126 41.28 25.75 -8.34
N TRP A 127 41.36 24.53 -8.90
CA TRP A 127 40.30 23.51 -8.76
C TRP A 127 40.70 22.42 -7.77
N SER A 128 39.72 21.97 -6.97
CA SER A 128 39.86 20.76 -6.16
C SER A 128 40.06 19.53 -7.06
N ARG A 129 40.49 18.41 -6.46
CA ARG A 129 40.39 17.09 -7.14
C ARG A 129 38.94 16.80 -7.54
N TRP A 130 38.77 15.93 -8.53
CA TRP A 130 37.46 15.41 -8.88
C TRP A 130 36.92 14.46 -7.82
N TYR A 131 35.65 14.66 -7.45
CA TYR A 131 34.87 13.73 -6.67
C TYR A 131 33.97 12.95 -7.63
N GLU A 132 33.89 11.62 -7.46
CA GLU A 132 33.02 10.75 -8.24
C GLU A 132 31.91 10.21 -7.34
N VAL A 133 30.66 10.43 -7.74
CA VAL A 133 29.48 10.09 -6.95
C VAL A 133 28.48 9.36 -7.82
N ALA A 134 27.95 8.25 -7.33
CA ALA A 134 26.91 7.51 -8.01
C ALA A 134 25.62 8.32 -8.12
N LEU A 135 24.96 8.22 -9.27
CA LEU A 135 23.63 8.79 -9.47
C LEU A 135 22.59 7.80 -8.96
N GLU A 136 21.94 8.15 -7.88
CA GLU A 136 20.86 7.38 -7.25
C GLU A 136 19.49 7.82 -7.73
N ARG A 137 18.45 7.03 -7.47
CA ARG A 137 17.06 7.36 -7.81
C ARG A 137 16.20 7.40 -6.55
N ALA A 138 15.30 8.36 -6.49
CA ALA A 138 14.25 8.41 -5.48
C ALA A 138 12.91 8.77 -6.14
N ALA A 139 11.84 8.23 -5.59
CA ALA A 139 10.49 8.69 -5.89
C ALA A 139 10.18 9.92 -5.03
N GLU A 140 9.72 11.02 -5.63
CA GLU A 140 9.17 12.16 -4.92
C GLU A 140 7.77 11.84 -4.35
N THR A 141 7.39 12.59 -3.31
CA THR A 141 5.99 12.66 -2.86
C THR A 141 5.12 13.12 -4.04
N GLY A 142 4.28 12.23 -4.60
CA GLY A 142 3.51 12.50 -5.82
C GLY A 142 3.92 11.67 -7.05
N GLY A 143 4.86 10.71 -6.91
CA GLY A 143 5.13 9.67 -7.92
C GLY A 143 6.08 10.07 -9.05
N ARG A 144 6.68 11.27 -9.03
CA ARG A 144 7.75 11.64 -9.98
C ARG A 144 9.09 11.08 -9.50
N GLU A 145 9.75 10.30 -10.35
CA GLU A 145 11.14 9.88 -10.10
C GLU A 145 12.11 11.02 -10.41
N ARG A 146 13.13 11.16 -9.55
CA ARG A 146 14.33 11.96 -9.82
C ARG A 146 15.58 11.12 -9.62
N ALA A 147 16.64 11.52 -10.30
CA ALA A 147 17.97 11.02 -10.04
C ALA A 147 18.78 12.12 -9.33
N PHE A 148 19.58 11.72 -8.37
CA PHE A 148 20.38 12.65 -7.56
C PHE A 148 21.69 11.98 -7.13
N THR A 149 22.67 12.80 -6.77
CA THR A 149 23.86 12.35 -6.06
C THR A 149 23.73 12.62 -4.58
N GLU A 150 24.38 11.83 -3.74
CA GLU A 150 24.65 12.28 -2.39
C GLU A 150 25.44 13.60 -2.43
N PRO A 151 25.24 14.51 -1.46
CA PRO A 151 25.92 15.78 -1.44
C PRO A 151 27.38 15.61 -0.97
N VAL A 152 28.30 16.16 -1.72
CA VAL A 152 29.73 16.09 -1.47
C VAL A 152 30.18 17.28 -0.65
N TRP A 153 30.80 17.03 0.50
CA TRP A 153 31.52 18.04 1.26
C TRP A 153 32.85 18.34 0.54
N THR A 154 33.00 19.54 0.05
CA THR A 154 34.19 19.97 -0.72
C THR A 154 35.08 20.96 0.00
N GLY A 155 34.65 21.47 1.14
CA GLY A 155 35.21 22.67 1.75
C GLY A 155 34.69 23.93 1.03
N ALA A 156 35.31 25.07 1.28
CA ALA A 156 34.92 26.33 0.68
C ALA A 156 35.00 26.28 -0.87
N GLY A 157 33.97 26.79 -1.52
CA GLY A 157 33.88 26.90 -2.97
C GLY A 157 32.85 27.93 -3.40
N ARG A 158 33.01 28.46 -4.62
CA ARG A 158 32.05 29.34 -5.30
C ARG A 158 31.68 28.78 -6.68
N PHE A 159 32.61 28.15 -7.35
CA PHE A 159 32.45 27.57 -8.69
C PHE A 159 32.43 26.05 -8.61
N VAL A 160 31.62 25.43 -9.45
CA VAL A 160 31.49 23.98 -9.57
C VAL A 160 31.69 23.57 -11.02
N GLN A 161 32.54 22.61 -11.28
CA GLN A 161 32.57 21.90 -12.55
C GLN A 161 31.88 20.55 -12.39
N VAL A 162 31.01 20.25 -13.35
CA VAL A 162 30.22 19.02 -13.39
C VAL A 162 30.48 18.29 -14.69
N ALA A 163 30.76 17.00 -14.62
CA ALA A 163 30.85 16.08 -15.73
C ALA A 163 30.13 14.77 -15.39
N ALA A 164 29.83 13.94 -16.37
CA ALA A 164 29.25 12.62 -16.14
C ALA A 164 29.95 11.56 -16.99
N ARG A 165 30.11 10.34 -16.43
CA ARG A 165 30.62 9.19 -17.16
C ARG A 165 29.84 7.93 -16.84
N ALA A 166 29.93 6.93 -17.71
CA ALA A 166 29.38 5.61 -17.45
C ALA A 166 30.16 4.90 -16.34
N ALA A 167 29.45 4.18 -15.48
CA ALA A 167 30.06 3.40 -14.39
C ALA A 167 30.52 1.99 -14.81
N GLY A 168 30.34 1.60 -16.07
CA GLY A 168 30.58 0.24 -16.58
C GLY A 168 29.34 -0.67 -16.45
N GLY A 169 29.22 -1.70 -17.31
CA GLY A 169 28.18 -2.72 -17.20
C GLY A 169 26.82 -2.38 -17.83
N GLY A 170 26.78 -1.62 -18.91
CA GLY A 170 25.58 -1.33 -19.70
C GLY A 170 25.76 -0.12 -20.60
N ALA A 171 24.93 0.02 -21.64
CA ALA A 171 24.98 1.21 -22.49
C ALA A 171 24.47 2.42 -21.67
N PRO A 172 25.35 3.42 -21.38
CA PRO A 172 24.94 4.61 -20.63
C PRO A 172 23.97 5.47 -21.45
N PRO A 173 23.18 6.33 -20.81
CA PRO A 173 22.43 7.36 -21.53
C PRO A 173 23.41 8.31 -22.20
N ALA A 174 23.12 8.76 -23.39
CA ALA A 174 23.99 9.69 -24.11
C ALA A 174 24.13 11.05 -23.39
N ARG A 175 23.10 11.46 -22.63
CA ARG A 175 23.06 12.74 -21.91
C ARG A 175 22.17 12.66 -20.66
N LEU A 176 22.53 13.42 -19.62
CA LEU A 176 21.66 13.73 -18.49
C LEU A 176 20.84 14.99 -18.83
N ARG A 177 19.54 14.97 -18.51
CA ARG A 177 18.58 16.07 -18.76
C ARG A 177 18.17 16.73 -17.45
N ASP A 178 17.73 17.97 -17.52
CA ASP A 178 17.25 18.75 -16.38
C ASP A 178 18.23 18.77 -15.20
N VAL A 179 19.52 18.91 -15.53
CA VAL A 179 20.60 18.86 -14.55
C VAL A 179 20.59 20.14 -13.74
N ARG A 180 20.55 19.99 -12.43
CA ARG A 180 20.69 21.08 -11.47
C ARG A 180 21.83 20.79 -10.52
N VAL A 181 22.70 21.76 -10.34
CA VAL A 181 23.71 21.78 -9.31
C VAL A 181 23.11 22.41 -8.07
N VAL A 182 23.20 21.74 -6.94
CA VAL A 182 22.72 22.25 -5.65
C VAL A 182 23.93 22.53 -4.77
N ALA A 183 24.13 23.81 -4.46
CA ALA A 183 25.16 24.28 -3.54
C ALA A 183 24.56 24.51 -2.14
N VAL A 184 25.22 24.03 -1.11
CA VAL A 184 24.82 24.17 0.30
C VAL A 184 25.96 24.83 1.08
N ASN A 185 25.69 25.95 1.73
CA ASN A 185 26.57 26.51 2.73
C ASN A 185 26.01 26.17 4.13
N SER A 186 26.71 25.36 4.85
CA SER A 186 26.34 24.92 6.21
C SER A 186 27.29 25.42 7.29
N THR A 187 28.23 26.32 6.93
CA THR A 187 29.27 26.87 7.83
C THR A 187 29.18 28.38 8.00
N GLU A 188 28.19 29.08 7.42
CA GLU A 188 28.08 30.52 7.61
C GLU A 188 28.02 30.86 9.09
N ASP A 189 29.06 31.57 9.54
CA ASP A 189 29.22 32.22 10.83
C ASP A 189 29.19 31.30 12.05
N ALA A 190 29.89 30.15 11.97
CA ALA A 190 30.42 29.51 13.20
C ALA A 190 31.54 30.35 13.73
N ASP A 191 31.24 31.56 14.25
CA ASP A 191 32.16 32.40 14.96
C ASP A 191 32.69 31.65 16.22
N LEU A 192 33.85 31.98 16.69
CA LEU A 192 34.56 31.35 17.85
C LEU A 192 33.65 31.09 19.07
N THR A 193 32.53 31.82 19.20
CA THR A 193 31.54 31.67 20.28
C THR A 193 30.79 30.34 20.27
N ALA A 194 30.46 29.76 19.09
CA ALA A 194 29.80 28.46 18.98
C ALA A 194 30.74 27.31 19.36
N SER A 195 32.02 27.42 19.07
CA SER A 195 33.06 26.45 19.44
C SER A 195 33.27 26.39 20.96
N VAL A 196 33.27 27.53 21.64
CA VAL A 196 33.41 27.64 23.11
C VAL A 196 32.18 27.07 23.81
N ALA A 197 30.94 27.37 23.30
CA ALA A 197 29.70 26.82 23.86
C ALA A 197 29.62 25.30 23.71
N GLY A 198 30.06 24.75 22.56
CA GLY A 198 30.13 23.31 22.34
C GLY A 198 31.16 22.60 23.20
N THR A 199 32.25 23.27 23.51
CA THR A 199 33.31 22.74 24.38
C THR A 199 32.88 22.80 25.85
N LEU A 200 32.24 23.88 26.31
CA LEU A 200 31.68 23.97 27.66
C LEU A 200 30.55 22.95 27.89
N ARG A 201 29.68 22.72 26.91
CA ARG A 201 28.61 21.68 26.99
C ARG A 201 29.20 20.28 27.16
N ARG A 202 30.29 19.97 26.43
CA ARG A 202 31.00 18.69 26.56
C ARG A 202 31.67 18.54 27.92
N ALA A 203 32.23 19.60 28.46
CA ALA A 203 32.80 19.60 29.79
C ALA A 203 31.73 19.39 30.88
N VAL A 204 30.59 20.07 30.78
CA VAL A 204 29.44 19.90 31.69
C VAL A 204 28.83 18.51 31.58
N ALA A 205 28.71 17.95 30.36
CA ALA A 205 28.21 16.58 30.14
C ALA A 205 29.18 15.52 30.69
N CYS A 206 30.49 15.75 30.60
CA CYS A 206 31.49 14.87 31.22
C CYS A 206 31.46 14.91 32.75
N VAL A 207 31.21 16.09 33.35
CA VAL A 207 31.11 16.22 34.81
C VAL A 207 29.79 15.67 35.35
N ALA A 208 28.68 15.82 34.59
CA ALA A 208 27.38 15.25 34.93
C ALA A 208 27.32 13.73 34.73
N GLY A 209 28.16 13.17 33.83
CA GLY A 209 28.25 11.73 33.58
C GLY A 209 29.18 10.96 34.51
N ALA A 210 29.98 11.66 35.36
CA ALA A 210 30.91 11.03 36.30
C ALA A 210 30.35 10.77 37.72
N GLY A 211 29.10 11.13 37.95
CA GLY A 211 28.46 10.94 39.25
C GLY A 211 27.19 10.08 39.11
N LEU A 212 27.18 8.91 39.73
CA LEU A 212 26.11 7.96 39.92
C LEU A 212 25.96 6.90 38.76
N LEU A 213 26.96 6.03 38.68
CA LEU A 213 26.71 4.65 38.26
C LEU A 213 26.11 3.92 39.48
N THR A 214 24.78 3.98 39.59
CA THR A 214 24.04 3.00 40.39
C THR A 214 23.94 1.70 39.59
N ASP A 215 24.17 0.58 40.25
CA ASP A 215 24.21 -0.81 39.79
C ASP A 215 22.91 -1.34 39.17
N ALA A 216 22.33 -0.64 38.25
CA ALA A 216 21.12 -1.10 37.54
C ALA A 216 21.24 -0.79 36.06
N ASP A 217 21.98 -1.59 35.35
CA ASP A 217 21.76 -1.88 33.91
C ASP A 217 23.07 -2.35 33.24
N ALA A 218 23.39 -3.59 33.45
CA ALA A 218 24.43 -4.31 32.72
C ALA A 218 23.99 -4.65 31.27
N MET A 219 23.43 -3.69 30.57
CA MET A 219 23.09 -3.80 29.14
C MET A 219 24.26 -3.37 28.26
N THR A 220 24.28 -3.76 26.99
CA THR A 220 25.21 -3.18 26.01
C THR A 220 25.09 -1.67 26.06
N VAL A 221 26.13 -1.01 26.56
CA VAL A 221 26.09 0.43 26.87
C VAL A 221 25.75 1.21 25.63
N LYS A 222 24.70 2.03 25.72
CA LYS A 222 24.33 2.99 24.67
C LYS A 222 25.53 3.89 24.39
N PRO A 223 26.10 3.94 23.18
CA PRO A 223 27.16 4.85 22.87
C PRO A 223 26.69 6.30 23.01
N GLN A 224 27.63 7.21 23.30
CA GLN A 224 27.30 8.62 23.25
C GLN A 224 26.87 9.00 21.81
N ILE A 225 25.69 9.55 21.69
CA ILE A 225 25.08 9.99 20.42
C ILE A 225 24.80 11.48 20.55
N VAL A 226 25.37 12.28 19.64
CA VAL A 226 25.08 13.71 19.55
C VAL A 226 23.65 13.88 19.05
N SER A 227 22.81 14.50 19.86
CA SER A 227 21.40 14.66 19.53
C SER A 227 21.20 15.64 18.37
N ARG A 228 20.03 15.58 17.77
CA ARG A 228 19.62 16.51 16.69
C ARG A 228 19.74 17.97 17.14
N ARG A 229 19.38 18.26 18.37
CA ARG A 229 19.55 19.59 18.97
C ARG A 229 21.02 20.00 19.02
N ASP A 230 21.91 19.09 19.44
CA ASP A 230 23.31 19.41 19.72
C ASP A 230 24.16 19.58 18.45
N TRP A 231 23.77 18.96 17.30
CA TRP A 231 24.39 19.26 16.02
C TRP A 231 23.68 20.37 15.25
N GLY A 232 22.58 20.93 15.79
CA GLY A 232 21.88 22.09 15.25
C GLY A 232 20.92 21.75 14.10
N ALA A 233 20.11 20.71 14.26
CA ALA A 233 19.01 20.43 13.33
C ALA A 233 17.96 21.55 13.38
N ASN A 234 17.57 22.06 12.22
CA ASN A 234 16.41 22.95 12.13
C ASN A 234 15.15 22.08 11.94
N GLU A 235 14.41 21.84 13.02
CA GLU A 235 13.24 20.96 13.01
C GLU A 235 12.08 21.46 12.14
N SER A 236 12.07 22.76 11.79
CA SER A 236 11.06 23.31 10.87
C SER A 236 11.21 22.81 9.42
N TRP A 237 12.32 22.18 9.07
CA TRP A 237 12.53 21.58 7.75
C TRP A 237 11.98 20.17 7.63
N ARG A 238 11.70 19.55 8.76
CA ARG A 238 11.08 18.24 8.83
C ARG A 238 9.57 18.32 8.55
N SER A 239 9.03 17.30 7.91
CA SER A 239 7.59 17.18 7.67
C SER A 239 7.08 15.76 8.00
N GLY A 240 5.84 15.69 8.45
CA GLY A 240 5.19 14.43 8.81
C GLY A 240 5.71 13.78 10.09
N GLU A 241 4.98 12.77 10.57
CA GLU A 241 5.35 11.98 11.72
C GLU A 241 6.24 10.78 11.31
N PRO A 242 7.19 10.36 12.17
CA PRO A 242 8.04 9.22 11.88
C PRO A 242 7.25 7.91 11.87
N GLY A 243 7.48 7.09 10.86
CA GLY A 243 7.02 5.70 10.84
C GLY A 243 7.96 4.79 11.63
N TYR A 244 7.43 3.69 12.16
CA TYR A 244 8.19 2.72 12.95
C TYR A 244 7.99 1.29 12.44
N ALA A 245 9.07 0.50 12.47
CA ALA A 245 9.02 -0.93 12.21
C ALA A 245 10.12 -1.65 13.02
N PRO A 246 9.93 -2.91 13.42
CA PRO A 246 10.99 -3.68 14.07
C PRO A 246 12.22 -3.79 13.16
N VAL A 247 13.39 -3.39 13.65
CA VAL A 247 14.64 -3.50 12.90
C VAL A 247 15.03 -4.97 12.75
N ARG A 248 15.38 -5.37 11.53
CA ARG A 248 15.85 -6.72 11.16
C ARG A 248 17.21 -6.69 10.49
N THR A 249 17.59 -5.56 9.91
CA THR A 249 18.84 -5.36 9.17
C THR A 249 19.34 -3.94 9.37
N ALA A 250 20.63 -3.77 9.58
CA ALA A 250 21.33 -2.49 9.53
C ALA A 250 22.04 -2.35 8.18
N PHE A 251 21.76 -1.30 7.43
CA PHE A 251 22.50 -0.97 6.22
C PHE A 251 23.57 0.07 6.53
N VAL A 252 24.81 -0.27 6.22
CA VAL A 252 25.96 0.64 6.31
C VAL A 252 26.08 1.38 4.99
N HIS A 253 26.23 2.70 5.08
CA HIS A 253 26.41 3.63 3.98
C HIS A 253 27.68 4.44 4.16
N HIS A 254 28.09 5.14 3.11
CA HIS A 254 28.95 6.27 3.16
C HIS A 254 28.26 7.48 2.51
N THR A 255 28.64 8.71 2.88
CA THR A 255 28.05 9.90 2.28
C THR A 255 28.65 10.23 0.91
N ALA A 256 29.64 9.47 0.44
CA ALA A 256 30.41 9.72 -0.80
C ALA A 256 31.00 11.15 -0.87
N SER A 257 31.23 11.80 0.27
CA SER A 257 31.72 13.16 0.40
C SER A 257 33.24 13.22 0.64
N GLY A 258 33.80 14.43 0.72
CA GLY A 258 35.20 14.62 1.04
C GLY A 258 35.57 14.08 2.43
N ASN A 259 36.78 13.53 2.56
CA ASN A 259 37.31 13.01 3.81
C ASN A 259 38.05 14.10 4.63
N SER A 260 38.24 15.29 4.06
CA SER A 260 39.05 16.36 4.67
C SER A 260 38.13 17.39 5.33
N TYR A 261 37.64 17.07 6.52
CA TYR A 261 36.93 17.99 7.40
C TYR A 261 37.48 17.87 8.84
N SER A 262 37.43 18.95 9.59
CA SER A 262 37.87 18.96 11.00
C SER A 262 36.75 18.46 11.92
N ARG A 263 37.08 18.14 13.16
CA ARG A 263 36.11 17.76 14.18
C ARG A 263 35.05 18.86 14.41
N GLN A 264 35.47 20.13 14.33
CA GLN A 264 34.57 21.27 14.47
C GLN A 264 33.62 21.41 13.29
N GLN A 265 34.03 21.01 12.08
CA GLN A 265 33.23 21.06 10.86
C GLN A 265 32.23 19.88 10.76
N ALA A 266 32.46 18.77 11.46
CA ALA A 266 31.63 17.57 11.32
C ALA A 266 30.13 17.83 11.57
N PRO A 267 29.69 18.61 12.58
CA PRO A 267 28.27 18.97 12.73
C PRO A 267 27.71 19.78 11.52
N ALA A 268 28.53 20.63 10.90
CA ALA A 268 28.14 21.38 9.69
C ALA A 268 27.94 20.44 8.49
N VAL A 269 28.77 19.38 8.37
CA VAL A 269 28.55 18.35 7.34
C VAL A 269 27.20 17.67 7.55
N VAL A 270 26.84 17.30 8.79
CA VAL A 270 25.54 16.69 9.11
C VAL A 270 24.39 17.64 8.77
N ARG A 271 24.50 18.94 9.12
CA ARG A 271 23.50 19.96 8.74
C ARG A 271 23.38 20.12 7.23
N GLY A 272 24.49 20.06 6.51
CA GLY A 272 24.51 20.13 5.04
C GLY A 272 23.77 18.96 4.40
N VAL A 273 24.01 17.73 4.84
CA VAL A 273 23.29 16.54 4.40
C VAL A 273 21.78 16.68 4.70
N TYR A 274 21.44 17.12 5.91
CA TYR A 274 20.05 17.35 6.30
C TYR A 274 19.36 18.38 5.41
N ALA A 275 20.01 19.54 5.18
CA ALA A 275 19.48 20.59 4.30
C ALA A 275 19.31 20.10 2.85
N TYR A 276 20.26 19.32 2.35
CA TYR A 276 20.16 18.78 1.00
C TYR A 276 18.97 17.83 0.88
N HIS A 277 18.79 16.89 1.83
CA HIS A 277 17.69 15.94 1.82
C HIS A 277 16.32 16.65 1.94
N THR A 278 16.18 17.61 2.87
CA THR A 278 14.88 18.24 3.13
C THR A 278 14.56 19.39 2.17
N ARG A 279 15.55 20.26 1.87
CA ARG A 279 15.31 21.48 1.10
C ARG A 279 15.45 21.29 -0.42
N SER A 280 16.32 20.36 -0.84
CA SER A 280 16.60 20.10 -2.26
C SER A 280 15.90 18.87 -2.79
N LEU A 281 15.99 17.73 -2.08
CA LEU A 281 15.30 16.49 -2.46
C LEU A 281 13.85 16.45 -1.97
N ARG A 282 13.43 17.40 -1.11
CA ARG A 282 12.07 17.47 -0.55
C ARG A 282 11.67 16.24 0.28
N TRP A 283 12.65 15.55 0.86
CA TRP A 283 12.36 14.46 1.78
C TRP A 283 11.80 15.01 3.10
N SER A 284 11.04 14.17 3.80
CA SER A 284 10.43 14.54 5.08
C SER A 284 11.45 14.78 6.20
N ASP A 285 12.65 14.21 6.09
CA ASP A 285 13.75 14.36 7.04
C ASP A 285 15.06 13.89 6.40
N ILE A 286 16.16 13.95 7.14
CA ILE A 286 17.43 13.30 6.75
C ILE A 286 17.20 11.80 6.53
N GLY A 287 17.80 11.23 5.48
CA GLY A 287 17.57 9.84 5.08
C GLY A 287 18.09 8.82 6.08
N TYR A 288 19.25 9.09 6.67
CA TYR A 288 19.96 8.17 7.56
C TYR A 288 19.43 8.23 8.98
N ASN A 289 19.37 7.07 9.68
CA ASN A 289 19.03 7.02 11.09
C ASN A 289 20.20 7.53 11.96
N PHE A 290 21.44 7.25 11.55
CA PHE A 290 22.65 7.70 12.22
C PHE A 290 23.71 8.11 11.20
N LEU A 291 24.60 9.05 11.62
CA LEU A 291 25.81 9.38 10.88
C LEU A 291 27.00 9.22 11.82
N ILE A 292 28.16 8.88 11.28
CA ILE A 292 29.42 8.74 12.04
C ILE A 292 30.51 9.51 11.31
N ASP A 293 31.20 10.42 12.03
CA ASP A 293 32.30 11.18 11.48
C ASP A 293 33.64 10.39 11.52
N ARG A 294 34.66 10.92 10.87
CA ARG A 294 35.97 10.32 10.82
C ARG A 294 36.66 10.23 12.22
N TYR A 295 36.17 10.95 13.21
CA TYR A 295 36.66 10.98 14.57
C TYR A 295 35.92 10.02 15.49
N GLY A 296 34.91 9.29 14.97
CA GLY A 296 34.11 8.34 15.70
C GLY A 296 32.99 8.97 16.51
N THR A 297 32.60 10.22 16.22
CA THR A 297 31.43 10.84 16.81
C THR A 297 30.19 10.32 16.11
N ILE A 298 29.20 9.87 16.87
CA ILE A 298 27.93 9.35 16.37
C ILE A 298 26.88 10.46 16.48
N TYR A 299 26.15 10.70 15.41
CA TYR A 299 25.08 11.70 15.33
C TYR A 299 23.74 11.02 15.14
N GLU A 300 22.74 11.45 15.91
CA GLU A 300 21.35 11.14 15.61
C GLU A 300 20.97 11.79 14.27
N GLY A 301 20.52 10.99 13.31
CA GLY A 301 20.05 11.46 12.02
C GLY A 301 18.56 11.72 12.04
N ARG A 302 17.77 10.74 11.55
CA ARG A 302 16.32 10.85 11.41
C ARG A 302 15.62 10.92 12.76
N TYR A 303 14.69 11.85 12.88
CA TYR A 303 13.86 12.08 14.06
C TYR A 303 12.97 10.86 14.40
N GLY A 304 12.69 10.66 15.68
CA GLY A 304 11.75 9.66 16.15
C GLY A 304 12.25 8.79 17.29
N GLY A 305 13.47 9.04 17.78
CA GLY A 305 14.11 8.33 18.89
C GLY A 305 15.15 7.31 18.44
N VAL A 306 16.35 7.42 19.01
CA VAL A 306 17.53 6.64 18.63
C VAL A 306 17.40 5.15 18.96
N ASP A 307 16.64 4.79 19.98
CA ASP A 307 16.34 3.43 20.43
C ASP A 307 15.18 2.77 19.68
N ARG A 308 14.35 3.54 19.02
CA ARG A 308 13.18 3.05 18.29
C ARG A 308 13.53 2.61 16.87
N GLY A 309 12.71 1.73 16.30
CA GLY A 309 12.83 1.27 14.90
C GLY A 309 12.28 2.29 13.90
N VAL A 310 12.87 3.49 13.86
CA VAL A 310 12.45 4.57 12.96
C VAL A 310 12.72 4.19 11.51
N ILE A 311 11.70 4.28 10.65
CA ILE A 311 11.81 4.01 9.21
C ILE A 311 12.59 5.16 8.55
N GLY A 312 13.75 4.85 7.97
CA GLY A 312 14.60 5.81 7.27
C GLY A 312 14.17 6.10 5.83
N ALA A 313 15.06 6.80 5.09
CA ALA A 313 14.98 7.00 3.65
C ALA A 313 16.39 6.86 3.04
N HIS A 314 17.07 5.73 3.33
CA HIS A 314 18.47 5.49 3.00
C HIS A 314 18.69 4.31 2.06
N VAL A 315 17.70 3.43 1.88
CA VAL A 315 17.79 2.25 1.01
C VAL A 315 16.47 2.06 0.28
N LEU A 316 16.45 2.39 -1.01
CA LEU A 316 15.24 2.36 -1.81
C LEU A 316 14.62 0.95 -1.82
N GLY A 317 13.36 0.86 -1.43
CA GLY A 317 12.59 -0.39 -1.37
C GLY A 317 12.75 -1.17 -0.05
N PHE A 318 13.72 -0.87 0.83
CA PHE A 318 13.99 -1.66 2.03
C PHE A 318 14.15 -0.82 3.31
N ASN A 319 13.62 0.39 3.34
CA ASN A 319 13.65 1.25 4.52
C ASN A 319 12.85 0.68 5.71
N THR A 320 11.71 0.04 5.42
CA THR A 320 10.88 -0.61 6.45
C THR A 320 11.55 -1.85 7.00
N GLY A 321 11.76 -1.87 8.31
CA GLY A 321 12.45 -2.97 9.00
C GLY A 321 13.98 -2.89 8.93
N SER A 322 14.54 -1.74 8.52
CA SER A 322 15.97 -1.50 8.52
C SER A 322 16.35 -0.22 9.29
N THR A 323 17.63 -0.12 9.61
CA THR A 323 18.26 1.10 10.14
C THR A 323 19.48 1.45 9.28
N GLY A 324 19.60 2.71 8.87
CA GLY A 324 20.69 3.20 8.03
C GLY A 324 21.73 3.96 8.83
N ILE A 325 23.00 3.56 8.71
CA ILE A 325 24.15 4.21 9.36
C ILE A 325 25.09 4.68 8.29
N SER A 326 25.28 6.00 8.15
CA SER A 326 26.14 6.57 7.12
C SER A 326 27.47 7.05 7.71
N LEU A 327 28.55 6.57 7.16
CA LEU A 327 29.92 7.03 7.47
C LEU A 327 30.20 8.28 6.65
N ILE A 328 30.53 9.39 7.30
CA ILE A 328 30.80 10.66 6.61
C ILE A 328 32.14 10.58 5.89
N GLY A 329 32.13 10.58 4.58
CA GLY A 329 33.31 10.48 3.72
C GLY A 329 33.11 9.55 2.52
N THR A 330 34.21 9.24 1.82
CA THR A 330 34.28 8.30 0.69
C THR A 330 35.25 7.17 1.02
N PHE A 331 34.77 5.93 0.98
CA PHE A 331 35.52 4.73 1.36
C PHE A 331 35.58 3.67 0.26
N SER A 332 35.55 4.11 -0.99
CA SER A 332 35.78 3.21 -2.13
C SER A 332 37.21 2.72 -2.14
N ASP A 333 38.18 3.63 -2.05
CA ASP A 333 39.63 3.35 -2.07
C ASP A 333 40.32 3.73 -0.76
N ALA A 334 39.83 4.74 -0.05
CA ALA A 334 40.33 5.12 1.25
C ALA A 334 39.81 4.20 2.36
N SER A 335 40.68 3.78 3.25
CA SER A 335 40.28 3.02 4.45
C SER A 335 39.61 3.94 5.46
N PRO A 336 38.48 3.53 6.08
CA PRO A 336 37.87 4.28 7.17
C PRO A 336 38.84 4.31 8.37
N PRO A 337 38.91 5.44 9.11
CA PRO A 337 39.70 5.51 10.34
C PRO A 337 39.24 4.49 11.40
N ALA A 338 40.16 3.93 12.16
CA ALA A 338 39.84 2.94 13.20
C ALA A 338 38.79 3.44 14.23
N GLY A 339 38.85 4.72 14.62
CA GLY A 339 37.89 5.34 15.51
C GLY A 339 36.45 5.35 14.96
N MET A 340 36.31 5.56 13.64
CA MET A 340 35.00 5.49 12.95
C MET A 340 34.47 4.06 12.92
N VAL A 341 35.32 3.06 12.62
CA VAL A 341 34.91 1.63 12.63
C VAL A 341 34.57 1.18 14.05
N GLY A 342 35.34 1.63 15.04
CA GLY A 342 35.03 1.36 16.44
C GLY A 342 33.68 1.96 16.88
N ALA A 343 33.38 3.19 16.44
CA ALA A 343 32.08 3.82 16.71
C ALA A 343 30.92 3.09 16.00
N LEU A 344 31.11 2.68 14.75
CA LEU A 344 30.16 1.85 14.01
C LEU A 344 29.88 0.54 14.78
N THR A 345 30.92 -0.13 15.25
CA THR A 345 30.79 -1.37 16.03
C THR A 345 29.99 -1.17 17.30
N ARG A 346 30.31 -0.14 18.10
CA ARG A 346 29.58 0.17 19.35
C ARG A 346 28.11 0.52 19.08
N LEU A 347 27.87 1.36 18.06
CA LEU A 347 26.50 1.73 17.67
C LEU A 347 25.68 0.51 17.24
N LEU A 348 26.25 -0.35 16.38
CA LEU A 348 25.60 -1.57 15.93
C LEU A 348 25.39 -2.56 17.07
N ALA A 349 26.35 -2.71 17.96
CA ALA A 349 26.23 -3.61 19.12
C ALA A 349 25.04 -3.23 20.00
N TRP A 350 24.91 -1.94 20.31
CA TRP A 350 23.78 -1.41 21.07
C TRP A 350 22.46 -1.45 20.28
N LYS A 351 22.48 -0.96 19.02
CA LYS A 351 21.25 -0.81 18.23
C LYS A 351 20.61 -2.15 17.89
N LEU A 352 21.41 -3.14 17.50
CA LEU A 352 20.90 -4.48 17.19
C LEU A 352 20.44 -5.23 18.46
N ASP A 353 21.12 -4.99 19.61
CA ASP A 353 20.69 -5.53 20.90
C ASP A 353 19.31 -4.99 21.33
N VAL A 354 19.08 -3.68 21.15
CA VAL A 354 17.75 -3.07 21.40
C VAL A 354 16.62 -3.78 20.66
N HIS A 355 16.92 -4.35 19.49
CA HIS A 355 15.95 -5.02 18.64
C HIS A 355 16.11 -6.55 18.61
N HIS A 356 16.93 -7.13 19.50
CA HIS A 356 17.19 -8.57 19.59
C HIS A 356 17.64 -9.21 18.26
N VAL A 357 18.42 -8.48 17.48
CA VAL A 357 18.94 -8.93 16.17
C VAL A 357 20.33 -9.51 16.34
N ASP A 358 20.51 -10.77 15.94
CA ASP A 358 21.85 -11.38 15.89
C ASP A 358 22.68 -10.71 14.78
N PRO A 359 23.82 -10.06 15.11
CA PRO A 359 24.68 -9.42 14.12
C PRO A 359 25.26 -10.37 13.07
N GLN A 360 25.42 -11.65 13.41
CA GLN A 360 25.91 -12.70 12.49
C GLN A 360 24.80 -13.39 11.71
N GLY A 361 23.54 -13.13 12.09
CA GLY A 361 22.35 -13.66 11.48
C GLY A 361 21.93 -12.96 10.18
N ARG A 362 20.71 -13.16 9.82
CA ARG A 362 20.11 -12.62 8.58
C ARG A 362 18.72 -12.06 8.87
N GLY A 363 18.37 -10.95 8.19
CA GLY A 363 17.04 -10.33 8.25
C GLY A 363 16.31 -10.43 6.90
N THR A 364 15.05 -10.83 6.91
CA THR A 364 14.21 -10.82 5.70
C THR A 364 13.35 -9.58 5.67
N LEU A 365 13.46 -8.81 4.59
CA LEU A 365 12.70 -7.61 4.31
C LEU A 365 11.83 -7.80 3.06
N VAL A 366 10.78 -7.01 2.94
CA VAL A 366 9.91 -6.99 1.75
C VAL A 366 10.25 -5.76 0.93
N CYS A 367 10.52 -5.96 -0.37
CA CYS A 367 10.81 -4.87 -1.28
C CYS A 367 9.57 -4.00 -1.49
N GLY A 368 9.59 -2.77 -1.00
CA GLY A 368 8.50 -1.80 -1.17
C GLY A 368 8.54 -1.05 -2.50
N TYR A 369 9.70 -1.02 -3.17
CA TYR A 369 9.88 -0.36 -4.46
C TYR A 369 10.93 -1.09 -5.33
N GLY A 370 10.52 -1.53 -6.50
CA GLY A 370 11.32 -2.38 -7.37
C GLY A 370 12.43 -1.64 -8.13
N GLN A 371 13.69 -1.96 -7.80
CA GLN A 371 14.88 -1.55 -8.56
C GLN A 371 15.76 -2.76 -8.87
N LYS A 372 16.52 -3.27 -7.91
CA LYS A 372 17.31 -4.50 -7.99
C LYS A 372 16.45 -5.75 -7.77
N PHE A 373 15.39 -5.61 -6.97
CA PHE A 373 14.43 -6.65 -6.63
C PHE A 373 13.01 -6.21 -7.03
N ARG A 374 12.09 -7.16 -7.20
CA ARG A 374 10.69 -6.86 -7.55
C ARG A 374 9.92 -6.34 -6.33
N THR A 375 9.02 -5.39 -6.55
CA THR A 375 8.09 -4.95 -5.50
C THR A 375 7.31 -6.13 -4.94
N GLY A 376 7.20 -6.22 -3.61
CA GLY A 376 6.60 -7.33 -2.89
C GLY A 376 7.52 -8.54 -2.66
N GLN A 377 8.70 -8.61 -3.30
CA GLN A 377 9.65 -9.70 -3.13
C GLN A 377 10.22 -9.70 -1.70
N ARG A 378 10.23 -10.87 -1.07
CA ARG A 378 10.93 -11.11 0.20
C ARG A 378 12.40 -11.35 -0.09
N VAL A 379 13.27 -10.54 0.48
CA VAL A 379 14.72 -10.61 0.27
C VAL A 379 15.42 -10.75 1.63
N THR A 380 16.38 -11.66 1.72
CA THR A 380 17.11 -11.93 2.96
C THR A 380 18.53 -11.37 2.87
N PHE A 381 18.82 -10.41 3.73
CA PHE A 381 20.12 -9.75 3.85
C PHE A 381 20.88 -10.25 5.10
N PRO A 382 22.21 -10.12 5.17
CA PRO A 382 22.91 -10.15 6.44
C PRO A 382 22.34 -9.11 7.41
N ALA A 383 22.35 -9.40 8.70
CA ALA A 383 21.86 -8.46 9.72
C ALA A 383 22.61 -7.10 9.71
N ILE A 384 23.87 -7.12 9.27
CA ILE A 384 24.66 -5.92 8.97
C ILE A 384 25.06 -6.04 7.48
N ALA A 385 24.46 -5.25 6.63
CA ALA A 385 24.62 -5.27 5.17
C ALA A 385 25.18 -3.93 4.67
N GLY A 386 25.70 -3.90 3.46
CA GLY A 386 26.01 -2.66 2.75
C GLY A 386 24.85 -2.22 1.86
N HIS A 387 24.77 -0.94 1.55
CA HIS A 387 23.73 -0.40 0.64
C HIS A 387 23.72 -1.15 -0.71
N ARG A 388 24.89 -1.50 -1.26
CA ARG A 388 25.03 -2.27 -2.51
C ARG A 388 24.38 -3.65 -2.50
N ASP A 389 24.11 -4.22 -1.34
CA ASP A 389 23.40 -5.49 -1.26
C ASP A 389 21.95 -5.35 -1.71
N ALA A 390 21.34 -4.19 -1.45
CA ALA A 390 19.93 -3.89 -1.74
C ALA A 390 19.71 -3.13 -3.05
N ASN A 391 20.63 -2.25 -3.45
CA ASN A 391 20.49 -1.37 -4.60
C ASN A 391 21.70 -1.42 -5.54
N PHE A 392 21.57 -0.89 -6.75
CA PHE A 392 22.69 -0.71 -7.69
C PHE A 392 23.50 0.54 -7.32
N THR A 393 24.46 0.41 -6.43
CA THR A 393 25.33 1.49 -5.94
C THR A 393 26.67 0.93 -5.46
N ASP A 394 27.72 1.74 -5.42
CA ASP A 394 29.02 1.38 -4.82
C ASP A 394 29.06 1.61 -3.30
N CYS A 395 28.04 2.27 -2.75
CA CYS A 395 27.91 2.48 -1.33
C CYS A 395 27.88 1.14 -0.54
N PRO A 396 28.58 1.01 0.57
CA PRO A 396 29.31 1.99 1.37
C PRO A 396 30.75 2.24 0.97
N GLY A 397 31.18 1.84 -0.20
CA GLY A 397 32.56 1.85 -0.67
C GLY A 397 33.29 0.53 -0.41
N GLY A 398 34.21 0.19 -1.32
CA GLY A 398 34.88 -1.13 -1.33
C GLY A 398 35.67 -1.44 -0.06
N ARG A 399 36.30 -0.44 0.55
CA ARG A 399 37.13 -0.64 1.74
C ARG A 399 36.34 -0.96 2.99
N ILE A 400 35.21 -0.27 3.24
CA ILE A 400 34.35 -0.59 4.38
C ILE A 400 33.52 -1.84 4.14
N TYR A 401 33.03 -2.07 2.89
CA TYR A 401 32.25 -3.25 2.59
C TYR A 401 33.00 -4.55 2.90
N ARG A 402 34.29 -4.63 2.54
CA ARG A 402 35.16 -5.77 2.88
C ARG A 402 35.36 -5.98 4.38
N GLN A 403 35.18 -4.95 5.20
CA GLN A 403 35.29 -5.06 6.65
C GLN A 403 33.99 -5.53 7.33
N LEU A 404 32.82 -5.49 6.64
CA LEU A 404 31.55 -5.84 7.27
C LEU A 404 31.51 -7.24 7.90
N PRO A 405 32.13 -8.31 7.33
CA PRO A 405 32.21 -9.60 7.99
C PRO A 405 32.92 -9.53 9.36
N ALA A 406 34.04 -8.83 9.43
CA ALA A 406 34.77 -8.64 10.70
C ALA A 406 33.98 -7.75 11.68
N VAL A 407 33.29 -6.72 11.18
CA VAL A 407 32.40 -5.88 11.99
C VAL A 407 31.29 -6.73 12.62
N ARG A 408 30.63 -7.64 11.85
CA ARG A 408 29.60 -8.55 12.39
C ARG A 408 30.14 -9.38 13.56
N THR A 409 31.33 -9.98 13.38
CA THR A 409 31.97 -10.79 14.40
C THR A 409 32.30 -9.97 15.66
N THR A 410 32.83 -8.76 15.49
CA THR A 410 33.17 -7.90 16.61
C THR A 410 31.93 -7.41 17.34
N VAL A 411 30.88 -7.01 16.59
CA VAL A 411 29.57 -6.59 17.14
C VAL A 411 28.94 -7.70 18.00
N ALA A 412 28.99 -8.94 17.53
CA ALA A 412 28.46 -10.10 18.25
C ALA A 412 29.18 -10.34 19.59
N ARG A 413 30.48 -10.01 19.65
CA ARG A 413 31.32 -10.17 20.85
C ARG A 413 31.34 -8.94 21.77
N THR A 414 30.76 -7.83 21.34
CA THR A 414 30.78 -6.56 22.09
C THR A 414 29.67 -6.54 23.16
N GLY A 415 30.01 -6.23 24.41
CA GLY A 415 29.10 -6.11 25.53
C GLY A 415 28.70 -7.45 26.18
N HIS A 416 27.63 -7.44 26.96
CA HIS A 416 27.10 -8.55 27.75
C HIS A 416 26.45 -9.64 26.87
N PRO A 417 26.01 -10.78 27.41
CA PRO A 417 25.20 -11.75 26.67
C PRO A 417 23.94 -11.06 26.09
N LYS A 418 23.46 -11.53 24.96
CA LYS A 418 22.30 -10.96 24.26
C LYS A 418 21.32 -12.06 23.91
N ILE A 419 20.03 -11.79 24.07
CA ILE A 419 18.95 -12.69 23.68
C ILE A 419 18.56 -12.38 22.23
N TYR A 420 18.59 -13.39 21.37
CA TYR A 420 18.24 -13.32 19.96
C TYR A 420 17.07 -14.22 19.62
N ALA A 421 16.36 -13.90 18.52
CA ALA A 421 15.32 -14.73 17.94
C ALA A 421 14.23 -15.16 18.94
N PHE A 422 13.98 -14.35 19.99
CA PHE A 422 12.96 -14.64 20.98
C PHE A 422 11.58 -14.75 20.30
N ASN A 423 10.93 -15.86 20.54
CA ASN A 423 9.59 -16.14 20.04
C ASN A 423 8.81 -16.93 21.08
N ALA A 424 7.57 -16.53 21.33
CA ALA A 424 6.57 -17.33 22.03
C ALA A 424 5.39 -17.53 21.07
N GLY A 425 5.20 -18.72 20.61
CA GLY A 425 4.20 -19.01 19.58
C GLY A 425 3.62 -20.41 19.63
N PRO A 426 2.30 -20.52 19.43
CA PRO A 426 1.32 -19.49 19.09
C PRO A 426 1.12 -18.43 20.18
N ALA A 427 0.78 -17.19 19.76
CA ALA A 427 0.53 -16.09 20.69
C ALA A 427 -0.86 -16.11 21.35
N ALA A 428 -1.70 -17.08 21.01
CA ALA A 428 -2.96 -17.38 21.68
C ALA A 428 -3.08 -18.89 21.80
N ILE A 429 -3.37 -19.35 23.01
CA ILE A 429 -3.52 -20.77 23.36
C ILE A 429 -4.85 -21.00 24.08
N SER A 430 -5.35 -22.21 23.95
CA SER A 430 -6.50 -22.71 24.68
C SER A 430 -6.15 -24.03 25.37
N PRO A 431 -5.65 -24.03 26.61
CA PRO A 431 -5.22 -25.22 27.32
C PRO A 431 -6.41 -26.03 27.82
N ASN A 432 -7.26 -26.50 26.91
CA ASN A 432 -8.48 -27.30 27.18
C ASN A 432 -8.30 -28.81 26.96
N GLY A 433 -7.12 -29.24 26.47
CA GLY A 433 -6.77 -30.63 26.27
C GLY A 433 -7.35 -31.26 24.99
N ASP A 434 -7.78 -30.47 24.02
CA ASP A 434 -8.33 -30.97 22.74
C ASP A 434 -7.26 -31.20 21.65
N GLY A 435 -5.99 -30.98 21.96
CA GLY A 435 -4.87 -31.12 21.04
C GLY A 435 -4.69 -29.94 20.06
N VAL A 436 -5.45 -28.85 20.23
CA VAL A 436 -5.38 -27.69 19.31
C VAL A 436 -4.95 -26.46 20.07
N ARG A 437 -3.66 -26.09 19.96
CA ARG A 437 -3.09 -24.92 20.62
C ARG A 437 -3.21 -24.95 22.15
N ASP A 438 -3.07 -26.10 22.75
CA ASP A 438 -3.05 -26.27 24.20
C ASP A 438 -1.84 -25.62 24.86
N ASP A 439 -0.78 -25.33 24.08
CA ASP A 439 0.48 -24.80 24.56
C ASP A 439 1.10 -23.78 23.60
N THR A 440 2.12 -23.10 24.10
CA THR A 440 3.00 -22.21 23.32
C THR A 440 4.44 -22.65 23.48
N SER A 441 5.18 -22.66 22.37
CA SER A 441 6.62 -22.90 22.36
C SER A 441 7.38 -21.60 22.54
N ILE A 442 8.24 -21.52 23.55
CA ILE A 442 9.10 -20.37 23.85
C ILE A 442 10.52 -20.74 23.42
N ARG A 443 11.05 -20.00 22.46
CA ARG A 443 12.38 -20.24 21.89
C ARG A 443 13.19 -18.97 21.81
N PHE A 444 14.47 -19.07 22.11
CA PHE A 444 15.44 -17.99 21.91
C PHE A 444 16.88 -18.54 21.93
N ASP A 445 17.78 -17.75 21.36
CA ASP A 445 19.22 -18.01 21.43
C ASP A 445 19.89 -16.95 22.28
N VAL A 446 20.96 -17.34 22.99
CA VAL A 446 21.83 -16.41 23.73
C VAL A 446 23.18 -16.33 23.03
N SER A 447 23.71 -15.12 22.80
CA SER A 447 24.96 -14.90 22.07
C SER A 447 26.16 -15.67 22.65
N ARG A 448 26.13 -15.99 23.95
CA ARG A 448 27.11 -16.78 24.69
C ARG A 448 26.38 -17.67 25.67
N ALA A 449 27.02 -18.76 26.11
CA ALA A 449 26.45 -19.59 27.17
C ALA A 449 26.16 -18.72 28.41
N ALA A 450 24.97 -18.84 28.92
CA ALA A 450 24.46 -18.05 30.04
C ALA A 450 23.45 -18.86 30.84
N ASP A 451 23.28 -18.52 32.10
CA ASP A 451 22.12 -18.94 32.87
C ASP A 451 20.93 -18.13 32.42
N TRP A 452 19.81 -18.78 32.19
CA TRP A 452 18.59 -18.13 31.71
C TRP A 452 17.41 -18.43 32.60
N THR A 453 16.48 -17.48 32.67
CA THR A 453 15.19 -17.65 33.33
C THR A 453 14.08 -17.13 32.46
N VAL A 454 13.05 -17.94 32.24
CA VAL A 454 11.81 -17.53 31.61
C VAL A 454 10.75 -17.40 32.70
N ARG A 455 10.12 -16.23 32.77
CA ARG A 455 9.04 -15.92 33.70
C ARG A 455 7.80 -15.57 32.91
N VAL A 456 6.68 -16.19 33.29
CA VAL A 456 5.34 -15.81 32.81
C VAL A 456 4.70 -14.94 33.89
N ARG A 457 4.24 -13.77 33.52
CA ARG A 457 3.59 -12.80 34.39
C ARG A 457 2.15 -12.57 33.96
N ASP A 458 1.29 -12.40 34.92
CA ASP A 458 -0.10 -12.00 34.67
C ASP A 458 -0.23 -10.47 34.45
N ALA A 459 -1.46 -9.99 34.31
CA ALA A 459 -1.75 -8.58 34.09
C ALA A 459 -1.41 -7.68 35.30
N ALA A 460 -1.29 -8.25 36.50
CA ALA A 460 -0.85 -7.54 37.69
C ALA A 460 0.68 -7.49 37.81
N GLY A 461 1.41 -8.21 36.92
CA GLY A 461 2.86 -8.32 36.93
C GLY A 461 3.39 -9.43 37.84
N GLU A 462 2.52 -10.23 38.47
CA GLU A 462 2.90 -11.33 39.33
C GLU A 462 3.43 -12.51 38.52
N VAL A 463 4.49 -13.16 39.00
CA VAL A 463 5.07 -14.35 38.36
C VAL A 463 4.23 -15.56 38.67
N VAL A 464 3.54 -16.07 37.65
CA VAL A 464 2.65 -17.25 37.76
C VAL A 464 3.32 -18.55 37.32
N ARG A 465 4.43 -18.43 36.55
CA ARG A 465 5.23 -19.58 36.13
C ARG A 465 6.69 -19.14 35.92
N ALA A 466 7.63 -19.98 36.38
CA ALA A 466 9.06 -19.76 36.11
C ALA A 466 9.74 -21.07 35.66
N ARG A 467 10.73 -20.92 34.76
CA ARG A 467 11.63 -22.00 34.32
C ARG A 467 13.02 -21.41 34.15
N SER A 468 14.04 -22.11 34.64
CA SER A 468 15.44 -21.74 34.53
C SER A 468 16.27 -22.87 33.95
N GLY A 469 17.42 -22.52 33.41
CA GLY A 469 18.40 -23.46 32.91
C GLY A 469 19.66 -22.70 32.44
N ALA A 470 20.57 -23.41 31.78
CA ALA A 470 21.79 -22.84 31.24
C ALA A 470 22.01 -23.26 29.79
N GLY A 471 22.71 -22.44 29.00
CA GLY A 471 23.08 -22.78 27.62
C GLY A 471 23.00 -21.61 26.64
N LYS A 472 23.07 -21.94 25.34
CA LYS A 472 23.00 -20.94 24.26
C LYS A 472 21.67 -20.94 23.52
N SER A 473 20.99 -22.09 23.42
CA SER A 473 19.72 -22.22 22.70
C SER A 473 18.69 -22.78 23.67
N VAL A 474 17.56 -22.11 23.73
CA VAL A 474 16.48 -22.44 24.67
C VAL A 474 15.24 -22.78 23.87
N ALA A 475 14.62 -23.90 24.19
CA ALA A 475 13.34 -24.33 23.66
C ALA A 475 12.54 -24.98 24.82
N ILE A 476 11.52 -24.29 25.28
CA ILE A 476 10.61 -24.78 26.32
C ILE A 476 9.17 -24.60 25.87
N THR A 477 8.29 -25.35 26.49
CA THR A 477 6.85 -25.30 26.24
C THR A 477 6.15 -24.79 27.49
N TRP A 478 5.17 -23.90 27.32
CA TRP A 478 4.25 -23.50 28.37
C TRP A 478 2.82 -23.86 27.98
N ASP A 479 2.21 -24.69 28.82
CA ASP A 479 0.90 -25.26 28.67
C ASP A 479 -0.24 -24.43 29.31
N GLY A 480 -0.02 -23.14 29.52
CA GLY A 480 -1.02 -22.27 30.16
C GLY A 480 -1.26 -22.54 31.66
N ARG A 481 -0.41 -23.35 32.31
CA ARG A 481 -0.54 -23.66 33.75
C ARG A 481 0.45 -22.88 34.58
N GLY A 482 0.02 -22.53 35.77
CA GLY A 482 0.87 -21.92 36.81
C GLY A 482 1.81 -22.92 37.47
N ASP A 483 2.62 -22.45 38.44
CA ASP A 483 3.56 -23.30 39.17
C ASP A 483 2.87 -24.39 39.97
N HIS A 484 1.62 -24.22 40.37
CA HIS A 484 0.80 -25.19 41.08
C HIS A 484 0.04 -26.15 40.16
N GLY A 485 0.29 -26.13 38.85
CA GLY A 485 -0.29 -27.03 37.88
C GLY A 485 -1.73 -26.71 37.44
N ALA A 486 -2.38 -25.72 38.04
CA ALA A 486 -3.71 -25.27 37.62
C ALA A 486 -3.63 -24.46 36.31
N VAL A 487 -4.61 -24.66 35.42
CA VAL A 487 -4.79 -23.79 34.23
C VAL A 487 -5.08 -22.38 34.70
N LEU A 488 -4.35 -21.43 34.15
CA LEU A 488 -4.52 -20.01 34.48
C LEU A 488 -5.77 -19.42 33.77
N PRO A 489 -6.39 -18.38 34.32
CA PRO A 489 -7.56 -17.74 33.76
C PRO A 489 -7.34 -17.19 32.34
N ASP A 490 -8.42 -17.04 31.56
CA ASP A 490 -8.38 -16.31 30.29
C ASP A 490 -7.81 -14.90 30.51
N GLY A 491 -6.83 -14.51 29.69
CA GLY A 491 -6.15 -13.24 29.87
C GLY A 491 -4.88 -13.12 29.04
N GLN A 492 -4.21 -11.98 29.21
CA GLN A 492 -2.89 -11.73 28.61
C GLN A 492 -1.79 -12.00 29.64
N TYR A 493 -0.75 -12.69 29.21
CA TYR A 493 0.40 -13.04 30.02
C TYR A 493 1.66 -12.60 29.31
N GLU A 494 2.54 -11.89 30.04
CA GLU A 494 3.87 -11.55 29.55
C GLU A 494 4.79 -12.76 29.76
N VAL A 495 5.34 -13.29 28.69
CA VAL A 495 6.43 -14.26 28.70
C VAL A 495 7.73 -13.51 28.56
N ARG A 496 8.55 -13.48 29.62
CA ARG A 496 9.80 -12.73 29.66
C ARG A 496 10.98 -13.67 29.84
N ALA A 497 12.01 -13.52 29.02
CA ALA A 497 13.28 -14.21 29.14
C ALA A 497 14.36 -13.25 29.63
N ASP A 498 15.09 -13.67 30.63
CA ASP A 498 16.30 -13.04 31.16
C ASP A 498 17.47 -14.01 30.98
N ALA A 499 18.70 -13.50 30.77
CA ALA A 499 19.91 -14.32 30.72
C ALA A 499 21.09 -13.57 31.35
N THR A 500 21.97 -14.29 32.09
CA THR A 500 23.11 -13.72 32.76
C THR A 500 24.32 -14.66 32.68
N ASN A 501 25.53 -14.11 32.64
CA ASN A 501 26.79 -14.85 32.79
C ASN A 501 27.83 -13.96 33.49
N ALA A 502 29.10 -14.40 33.53
CA ALA A 502 30.18 -13.63 34.12
C ALA A 502 30.42 -12.26 33.44
N ASP A 503 30.03 -12.08 32.19
CA ASP A 503 30.14 -10.81 31.44
C ASP A 503 29.00 -9.84 31.79
N GLY A 504 27.96 -10.26 32.49
CA GLY A 504 26.81 -9.45 32.91
C GLY A 504 25.45 -9.99 32.52
N VAL A 505 24.43 -9.11 32.50
CA VAL A 505 23.03 -9.44 32.30
C VAL A 505 22.60 -9.04 30.87
N ALA A 506 21.91 -9.91 30.15
CA ALA A 506 21.35 -9.60 28.84
C ALA A 506 20.15 -8.66 28.98
N ARG A 507 19.90 -7.89 27.91
CA ARG A 507 18.61 -7.22 27.77
C ARG A 507 17.51 -8.29 27.71
N ALA A 508 16.53 -8.17 28.60
CA ALA A 508 15.40 -9.09 28.61
C ALA A 508 14.59 -8.98 27.31
N ALA A 509 14.10 -10.11 26.85
CA ALA A 509 13.16 -10.19 25.74
C ALA A 509 11.80 -10.65 26.25
N SER A 510 10.70 -10.08 25.72
CA SER A 510 9.37 -10.51 26.10
C SER A 510 8.40 -10.57 24.92
N ALA A 511 7.34 -11.35 25.09
CA ALA A 511 6.19 -11.42 24.21
C ALA A 511 4.92 -11.63 25.03
N VAL A 512 3.77 -11.25 24.46
CA VAL A 512 2.48 -11.50 25.08
C VAL A 512 1.88 -12.77 24.50
N VAL A 513 1.45 -13.66 25.36
CA VAL A 513 0.65 -14.85 25.04
C VAL A 513 -0.70 -14.68 25.70
N ARG A 514 -1.78 -14.92 24.95
CA ARG A 514 -3.15 -14.90 25.46
C ARG A 514 -3.62 -16.33 25.76
N ILE A 515 -4.13 -16.57 26.94
CA ILE A 515 -4.98 -17.72 27.24
C ILE A 515 -6.42 -17.32 26.92
N ASP A 516 -7.11 -18.15 26.15
CA ASP A 516 -8.48 -17.93 25.72
C ASP A 516 -9.15 -19.31 25.54
N THR A 517 -9.88 -19.76 26.54
CA THR A 517 -10.60 -21.02 26.53
C THR A 517 -12.07 -20.88 26.13
N THR A 518 -12.48 -19.65 25.83
CA THR A 518 -13.87 -19.32 25.53
C THR A 518 -14.16 -19.53 24.03
N PRO A 519 -15.10 -20.45 23.66
CA PRO A 519 -15.47 -20.64 22.27
C PRO A 519 -16.05 -19.40 21.60
N PRO A 520 -15.70 -19.14 20.33
CA PRO A 520 -16.24 -17.99 19.60
C PRO A 520 -17.75 -18.12 19.36
N ARG A 521 -18.47 -17.01 19.28
CA ARG A 521 -19.92 -16.99 19.00
C ARG A 521 -20.18 -16.68 17.52
N ILE A 522 -21.21 -17.31 16.95
CA ILE A 522 -21.79 -16.91 15.66
C ILE A 522 -23.01 -16.02 16.01
N LYS A 523 -22.90 -14.70 15.78
CA LYS A 523 -23.92 -13.70 16.17
C LYS A 523 -25.23 -13.89 15.41
N SER A 524 -25.14 -14.21 14.14
CA SER A 524 -26.30 -14.43 13.27
C SER A 524 -25.92 -15.34 12.10
N ALA A 525 -26.90 -16.07 11.59
CA ALA A 525 -26.77 -16.80 10.34
C ALA A 525 -28.14 -16.95 9.68
N SER A 526 -28.21 -16.71 8.37
CA SER A 526 -29.40 -16.87 7.54
C SER A 526 -29.05 -17.43 6.17
N VAL A 527 -30.02 -18.08 5.56
CA VAL A 527 -29.88 -18.59 4.17
C VAL A 527 -31.02 -18.02 3.36
N VAL A 528 -30.72 -17.48 2.22
CA VAL A 528 -31.71 -16.92 1.30
C VAL A 528 -31.31 -17.20 -0.18
N PRO A 529 -32.28 -17.47 -1.06
CA PRO A 529 -33.73 -17.74 -0.80
C PRO A 529 -33.96 -19.06 -0.06
N ASP A 530 -35.12 -19.22 0.57
CA ASP A 530 -35.60 -20.47 1.16
C ASP A 530 -37.13 -20.60 0.94
N PRO A 531 -37.60 -21.53 0.10
CA PRO A 531 -36.82 -22.50 -0.68
C PRO A 531 -36.00 -21.84 -1.80
N PHE A 532 -34.92 -22.52 -2.23
CA PHE A 532 -34.22 -22.17 -3.47
C PHE A 532 -34.43 -23.25 -4.53
N SER A 533 -34.34 -22.89 -5.80
CA SER A 533 -34.67 -23.75 -6.93
C SER A 533 -33.54 -23.84 -7.94
N PRO A 534 -32.52 -24.68 -7.71
CA PRO A 534 -31.39 -24.85 -8.64
C PRO A 534 -31.78 -25.66 -9.87
N ASN A 535 -32.43 -25.02 -10.81
CA ASN A 535 -32.97 -25.59 -12.06
C ASN A 535 -32.34 -24.99 -13.30
N ASP A 536 -31.32 -24.11 -13.16
CA ASP A 536 -30.56 -23.40 -14.21
C ASP A 536 -31.43 -22.44 -15.06
N ASP A 537 -32.52 -21.86 -14.48
CA ASP A 537 -33.36 -20.87 -15.14
C ASP A 537 -32.93 -19.42 -14.88
N GLY A 538 -31.92 -19.22 -14.07
CA GLY A 538 -31.36 -17.91 -13.71
C GLY A 538 -32.04 -17.23 -12.52
N GLN A 539 -33.02 -17.87 -11.87
CA GLN A 539 -33.70 -17.35 -10.70
C GLN A 539 -33.63 -18.35 -9.56
N ASP A 540 -33.22 -17.86 -8.40
CA ASP A 540 -33.10 -18.66 -7.16
C ASP A 540 -32.27 -19.95 -7.30
N ASP A 541 -31.38 -20.01 -8.31
CA ASP A 541 -30.49 -21.15 -8.56
C ASP A 541 -29.43 -21.35 -7.49
N ARG A 542 -29.24 -20.39 -6.63
CA ARG A 542 -28.23 -20.42 -5.57
C ARG A 542 -28.79 -19.92 -4.23
N ALA A 543 -28.61 -20.75 -3.19
CA ALA A 543 -28.82 -20.31 -1.83
C ALA A 543 -27.56 -19.60 -1.30
N THR A 544 -27.71 -18.44 -0.67
CA THR A 544 -26.64 -17.70 -0.05
C THR A 544 -26.77 -17.79 1.46
N LEU A 545 -25.83 -18.49 2.10
CA LEU A 545 -25.63 -18.46 3.53
C LEU A 545 -24.88 -17.17 3.88
N THR A 546 -25.47 -16.36 4.75
CA THR A 546 -24.82 -15.19 5.36
C THR A 546 -24.68 -15.44 6.85
N PHE A 547 -23.49 -15.28 7.41
CA PHE A 547 -23.29 -15.39 8.87
C PHE A 547 -22.32 -14.32 9.36
N VAL A 548 -22.41 -13.97 10.64
CA VAL A 548 -21.56 -12.96 11.30
C VAL A 548 -20.82 -13.62 12.47
N PRO A 549 -19.49 -13.83 12.37
CA PRO A 549 -18.69 -14.22 13.52
C PRO A 549 -18.69 -13.17 14.63
N GLY A 550 -18.64 -13.60 15.89
CA GLY A 550 -18.53 -12.71 17.03
C GLY A 550 -17.18 -12.01 17.13
N GLU A 551 -16.15 -12.65 16.59
CA GLU A 551 -14.76 -12.23 16.59
C GLU A 551 -14.03 -12.70 15.34
N ALA A 552 -12.79 -12.24 15.17
CA ALA A 552 -11.95 -12.66 14.05
C ALA A 552 -11.37 -14.05 14.32
N GLY A 553 -11.36 -14.90 13.28
CA GLY A 553 -10.86 -16.26 13.38
C GLY A 553 -10.71 -16.92 12.02
N THR A 554 -10.96 -18.23 11.96
CA THR A 554 -11.05 -18.97 10.71
C THR A 554 -12.39 -19.72 10.63
N ALA A 555 -12.99 -19.75 9.46
CA ALA A 555 -14.26 -20.45 9.25
C ALA A 555 -14.19 -21.34 8.02
N ARG A 556 -14.99 -22.40 8.02
CA ARG A 556 -15.34 -23.18 6.83
C ARG A 556 -16.84 -23.47 6.81
N VAL A 557 -17.37 -23.68 5.62
CA VAL A 557 -18.78 -24.00 5.41
C VAL A 557 -18.87 -25.30 4.61
N SER A 558 -19.75 -26.17 5.05
CA SER A 558 -20.02 -27.46 4.40
C SER A 558 -21.50 -27.69 4.23
N VAL A 559 -21.90 -28.43 3.20
CA VAL A 559 -23.22 -29.07 3.12
C VAL A 559 -23.09 -30.38 3.85
N VAL A 560 -24.02 -30.67 4.76
CA VAL A 560 -24.05 -31.89 5.54
C VAL A 560 -25.43 -32.57 5.42
N ASP A 561 -25.48 -33.85 5.69
CA ASP A 561 -26.74 -34.57 5.88
C ASP A 561 -27.35 -34.36 7.29
N ALA A 562 -28.48 -34.96 7.58
CA ALA A 562 -29.13 -34.86 8.88
C ALA A 562 -28.30 -35.44 10.04
N GLY A 563 -27.38 -36.37 9.76
CA GLY A 563 -26.44 -36.96 10.69
C GLY A 563 -25.16 -36.13 10.87
N GLY A 564 -24.97 -35.06 10.12
CA GLY A 564 -23.78 -34.21 10.16
C GLY A 564 -22.63 -34.69 9.29
N VAL A 565 -22.81 -35.72 8.46
CA VAL A 565 -21.80 -36.19 7.51
C VAL A 565 -21.64 -35.16 6.39
N VAL A 566 -20.39 -34.81 6.10
CA VAL A 566 -20.09 -33.81 5.07
C VAL A 566 -20.35 -34.36 3.67
N LEU A 567 -21.33 -33.81 2.99
CA LEU A 567 -21.67 -34.11 1.60
C LEU A 567 -20.86 -33.28 0.61
N ARG A 568 -20.54 -32.01 0.97
CA ARG A 568 -19.67 -31.15 0.18
C ARG A 568 -19.07 -30.05 1.03
N ARG A 569 -17.79 -29.73 0.83
CA ARG A 569 -17.16 -28.54 1.38
C ARG A 569 -17.33 -27.38 0.41
N LEU A 570 -18.03 -26.33 0.83
CA LEU A 570 -18.23 -25.11 0.04
C LEU A 570 -17.01 -24.19 0.14
N THR A 571 -16.36 -24.14 1.31
CA THR A 571 -15.11 -23.42 1.54
C THR A 571 -14.12 -24.29 2.33
N GLY A 572 -12.83 -24.05 2.14
CA GLY A 572 -11.79 -24.47 3.09
C GLY A 572 -11.77 -23.58 4.33
N TRP A 573 -10.86 -23.85 5.27
CA TRP A 573 -10.57 -22.93 6.37
C TRP A 573 -10.01 -21.62 5.79
N ALA A 574 -10.70 -20.52 6.05
CA ALA A 574 -10.33 -19.19 5.59
C ALA A 574 -10.43 -18.20 6.74
N SER A 575 -9.54 -17.21 6.79
CA SER A 575 -9.59 -16.14 7.78
C SER A 575 -10.86 -15.32 7.60
N VAL A 576 -11.54 -15.04 8.69
CA VAL A 576 -12.75 -14.22 8.74
C VAL A 576 -12.58 -13.13 9.80
N ALA A 577 -13.13 -11.95 9.51
CA ALA A 577 -13.27 -10.88 10.50
C ALA A 577 -14.61 -11.02 11.25
N ALA A 578 -14.82 -10.20 12.29
CA ALA A 578 -16.11 -10.07 12.97
C ALA A 578 -17.12 -9.28 12.11
N ALA A 579 -17.32 -9.70 10.85
CA ALA A 579 -18.14 -9.06 9.84
C ALA A 579 -18.90 -10.11 9.03
N ALA A 580 -19.91 -9.70 8.27
CA ALA A 580 -20.75 -10.59 7.49
C ALA A 580 -19.94 -11.37 6.44
N VAL A 581 -20.03 -12.67 6.47
CA VAL A 581 -19.46 -13.62 5.51
C VAL A 581 -20.58 -14.22 4.68
N LYS A 582 -20.41 -14.25 3.35
CA LYS A 582 -21.39 -14.82 2.43
C LYS A 582 -20.81 -16.02 1.69
N VAL A 583 -21.54 -17.11 1.66
CA VAL A 583 -21.18 -18.36 0.98
C VAL A 583 -22.36 -18.84 0.16
N GLY A 584 -22.17 -18.97 -1.16
CA GLY A 584 -23.19 -19.44 -2.08
C GLY A 584 -23.15 -20.96 -2.26
N TRP A 585 -24.32 -21.60 -2.33
CA TRP A 585 -24.48 -23.02 -2.69
C TRP A 585 -25.39 -23.17 -3.90
N ASP A 586 -24.96 -23.96 -4.87
CA ASP A 586 -25.62 -24.22 -6.15
C ASP A 586 -26.51 -25.50 -6.16
N GLY A 587 -26.89 -26.01 -5.00
CA GLY A 587 -27.71 -27.19 -4.88
C GLY A 587 -27.02 -28.49 -5.30
N ARG A 588 -25.69 -28.55 -5.38
CA ARG A 588 -24.93 -29.76 -5.74
C ARG A 588 -24.13 -30.26 -4.55
N ILE A 589 -23.91 -31.58 -4.52
CA ILE A 589 -23.12 -32.32 -3.52
C ILE A 589 -22.04 -33.13 -4.22
N GLN A 590 -21.06 -33.65 -3.46
CA GLN A 590 -20.01 -34.52 -3.98
C GLN A 590 -20.57 -35.92 -4.27
N GLY A 591 -20.51 -36.34 -5.53
CA GLY A 591 -20.79 -37.71 -5.96
C GLY A 591 -19.51 -38.44 -6.37
N GLY A 592 -19.62 -39.69 -6.77
CA GLY A 592 -18.47 -40.52 -7.13
C GLY A 592 -17.69 -40.04 -8.36
N ALA A 593 -18.35 -39.42 -9.34
CA ALA A 593 -17.78 -38.91 -10.58
C ALA A 593 -17.67 -37.38 -10.62
N GLY A 594 -17.88 -36.68 -9.50
CA GLY A 594 -17.88 -35.22 -9.42
C GLY A 594 -19.11 -34.67 -8.72
N LEU A 595 -19.47 -33.39 -9.01
CA LEU A 595 -20.62 -32.74 -8.39
C LEU A 595 -21.93 -33.26 -9.03
N THR A 596 -22.84 -33.73 -8.20
CA THR A 596 -24.19 -34.17 -8.57
C THR A 596 -25.25 -33.28 -7.92
N PRO A 597 -26.47 -33.15 -8.49
CA PRO A 597 -27.56 -32.46 -7.82
C PRO A 597 -27.89 -33.10 -6.47
N ALA A 598 -28.03 -32.28 -5.45
CA ALA A 598 -28.52 -32.74 -4.15
C ALA A 598 -29.99 -33.20 -4.27
N PRO A 599 -30.46 -34.16 -3.45
CA PRO A 599 -31.87 -34.49 -3.37
C PRO A 599 -32.72 -33.26 -3.03
N GLU A 600 -33.98 -33.25 -3.52
CA GLU A 600 -34.95 -32.25 -3.07
C GLU A 600 -35.30 -32.48 -1.59
N GLY A 601 -35.67 -31.43 -0.90
CA GLY A 601 -35.97 -31.44 0.51
C GLY A 601 -35.11 -30.50 1.33
N VAL A 602 -34.98 -30.84 2.63
CA VAL A 602 -34.19 -30.02 3.54
C VAL A 602 -32.72 -30.39 3.44
N ALA A 603 -31.90 -29.44 3.13
CA ALA A 603 -30.45 -29.51 3.18
C ALA A 603 -29.92 -28.72 4.35
N HIS A 604 -28.74 -29.11 4.85
CA HIS A 604 -28.12 -28.50 6.01
C HIS A 604 -26.77 -27.87 5.63
N LEU A 605 -26.56 -26.60 6.03
CA LEU A 605 -25.31 -25.87 5.86
C LEU A 605 -24.65 -25.74 7.22
N LEU A 606 -23.52 -26.44 7.42
CA LEU A 606 -22.73 -26.38 8.65
C LEU A 606 -21.68 -25.29 8.54
N ILE A 607 -21.72 -24.37 9.48
CA ILE A 607 -20.69 -23.37 9.72
C ILE A 607 -19.80 -23.90 10.83
N GLU A 608 -18.51 -24.01 10.59
CA GLU A 608 -17.50 -24.28 11.60
C GLU A 608 -16.61 -23.03 11.73
N LEU A 609 -16.47 -22.53 12.93
CA LEU A 609 -15.68 -21.35 13.27
C LEU A 609 -14.62 -21.76 14.28
N ARG A 610 -13.41 -21.23 14.16
CA ARG A 610 -12.35 -21.29 15.16
C ARG A 610 -11.82 -19.90 15.41
N ASP A 611 -11.64 -19.55 16.68
CA ASP A 611 -10.97 -18.31 17.07
C ASP A 611 -9.43 -18.36 16.90
N ARG A 612 -8.74 -17.36 17.41
CA ARG A 612 -7.27 -17.30 17.37
C ARG A 612 -6.60 -18.30 18.31
N ALA A 613 -7.25 -18.71 19.37
CA ALA A 613 -6.75 -19.71 20.30
C ALA A 613 -7.06 -21.15 19.85
N GLY A 614 -7.91 -21.33 18.84
CA GLY A 614 -8.27 -22.62 18.26
C GLY A 614 -9.62 -23.13 18.72
N ASN A 615 -10.30 -22.46 19.66
CA ASN A 615 -11.59 -22.91 20.20
C ASN A 615 -12.64 -23.03 19.10
N PRO A 616 -13.36 -24.16 19.03
CA PRO A 616 -14.32 -24.40 17.96
C PRO A 616 -15.72 -23.87 18.32
N ALA A 617 -16.45 -23.37 17.31
CA ALA A 617 -17.90 -23.23 17.37
C ALA A 617 -18.54 -23.78 16.10
N ARG A 618 -19.76 -24.28 16.22
CA ARG A 618 -20.53 -24.88 15.12
C ARG A 618 -21.93 -24.32 15.11
N LEU A 619 -22.48 -24.10 13.92
CA LEU A 619 -23.87 -23.72 13.74
C LEU A 619 -24.37 -24.27 12.41
N THR A 620 -25.52 -24.93 12.44
CA THR A 620 -26.18 -25.45 11.25
C THR A 620 -27.36 -24.56 10.90
N ARG A 621 -27.55 -24.31 9.60
CA ARG A 621 -28.75 -23.70 9.03
C ARG A 621 -29.34 -24.58 7.96
N SER A 622 -30.64 -24.76 8.03
CA SER A 622 -31.37 -25.53 7.03
C SER A 622 -31.83 -24.59 5.89
N VAL A 623 -31.97 -25.15 4.71
CA VAL A 623 -32.56 -24.53 3.53
C VAL A 623 -33.32 -25.60 2.74
N ARG A 624 -34.48 -25.24 2.24
CA ARG A 624 -35.29 -26.12 1.40
C ARG A 624 -34.89 -26.02 -0.06
N LEU A 625 -34.70 -27.14 -0.69
CA LEU A 625 -34.38 -27.24 -2.11
C LEU A 625 -35.59 -27.84 -2.83
N ASP A 626 -36.17 -27.11 -3.77
CA ASP A 626 -37.34 -27.50 -4.55
C ASP A 626 -37.13 -27.16 -6.03
N ARG A 627 -37.24 -28.15 -6.93
CA ARG A 627 -37.11 -27.98 -8.37
C ARG A 627 -38.46 -28.19 -9.07
N THR A 628 -39.55 -27.99 -8.35
CA THR A 628 -40.89 -28.22 -8.88
C THR A 628 -41.20 -27.35 -10.10
N LEU A 629 -40.73 -26.08 -10.06
CA LEU A 629 -40.97 -25.10 -11.12
C LEU A 629 -39.67 -24.76 -11.84
N ALA A 630 -39.69 -24.80 -13.19
CA ALA A 630 -38.54 -24.49 -14.04
C ALA A 630 -38.92 -23.77 -15.31
N LEU A 631 -37.93 -23.13 -15.96
CA LEU A 631 -37.98 -22.60 -17.33
C LEU A 631 -39.20 -21.69 -17.59
N ALA A 632 -39.46 -20.71 -16.75
CA ALA A 632 -40.47 -19.71 -17.03
C ALA A 632 -39.95 -18.68 -18.05
N GLY A 633 -40.76 -18.42 -19.09
CA GLY A 633 -40.43 -17.47 -20.16
C GLY A 633 -41.69 -16.79 -20.69
N VAL A 634 -41.49 -15.63 -21.31
CA VAL A 634 -42.59 -14.88 -21.96
C VAL A 634 -42.35 -14.79 -23.46
N SER A 635 -43.46 -14.92 -24.24
CA SER A 635 -43.42 -14.88 -25.72
C SER A 635 -42.87 -13.53 -26.24
N ARG A 636 -43.05 -12.47 -25.47
CA ARG A 636 -42.52 -11.13 -25.75
C ARG A 636 -42.31 -10.34 -24.47
N ARG A 637 -41.29 -9.48 -24.48
CA ARG A 637 -40.97 -8.62 -23.30
C ARG A 637 -41.69 -7.27 -23.34
N THR A 638 -42.30 -6.90 -24.45
CA THR A 638 -43.12 -5.69 -24.61
C THR A 638 -44.37 -6.09 -25.38
N PHE A 639 -45.54 -5.74 -24.89
CA PHE A 639 -46.83 -6.00 -25.56
C PHE A 639 -47.76 -4.81 -25.37
N SER A 640 -48.77 -4.71 -26.24
CA SER A 640 -49.73 -3.59 -26.27
C SER A 640 -51.14 -4.11 -26.26
N PRO A 641 -51.81 -4.22 -25.13
CA PRO A 641 -53.17 -4.67 -25.05
C PRO A 641 -54.16 -3.54 -25.42
N ASN A 642 -54.10 -3.06 -26.65
CA ASN A 642 -54.90 -1.97 -27.19
C ASN A 642 -56.06 -2.44 -28.12
N GLY A 643 -56.17 -3.75 -28.37
CA GLY A 643 -57.27 -4.35 -29.16
C GLY A 643 -57.13 -4.23 -30.67
N ASP A 644 -55.90 -3.89 -31.16
CA ASP A 644 -55.66 -3.74 -32.64
C ASP A 644 -55.26 -5.05 -33.34
N GLY A 645 -55.21 -6.14 -32.63
CA GLY A 645 -54.82 -7.47 -33.12
C GLY A 645 -53.33 -7.67 -33.17
N VAL A 646 -52.51 -6.70 -32.74
CA VAL A 646 -51.07 -6.77 -32.86
C VAL A 646 -50.38 -6.61 -31.52
N GLY A 647 -50.00 -7.70 -30.90
CA GLY A 647 -49.28 -7.65 -29.67
C GLY A 647 -50.17 -7.51 -28.42
N ASP A 648 -51.48 -7.77 -28.55
CA ASP A 648 -52.46 -7.60 -27.48
C ASP A 648 -52.32 -8.57 -26.32
N SER A 649 -51.53 -9.57 -26.43
CA SER A 649 -51.33 -10.57 -25.39
C SER A 649 -49.89 -11.03 -25.30
N VAL A 650 -49.57 -11.57 -24.14
CA VAL A 650 -48.30 -12.23 -23.85
C VAL A 650 -48.58 -13.65 -23.33
N THR A 651 -47.85 -14.62 -23.83
CA THR A 651 -47.91 -15.98 -23.34
C THR A 651 -46.74 -16.20 -22.36
N LEU A 652 -47.04 -16.61 -21.15
CA LEU A 652 -46.09 -17.07 -20.15
C LEU A 652 -46.01 -18.61 -20.27
N SER A 653 -44.81 -19.15 -20.42
CA SER A 653 -44.57 -20.60 -20.49
C SER A 653 -43.66 -21.03 -19.35
N PHE A 654 -43.98 -22.17 -18.74
CA PHE A 654 -43.21 -22.74 -17.62
C PHE A 654 -43.30 -24.27 -17.65
N THR A 655 -42.42 -24.94 -16.92
CA THR A 655 -42.37 -26.41 -16.82
C THR A 655 -42.49 -26.85 -15.38
N LEU A 656 -43.25 -27.90 -15.14
CA LEU A 656 -43.39 -28.52 -13.83
C LEU A 656 -42.74 -29.90 -13.82
N SER A 657 -41.96 -30.20 -12.76
CA SER A 657 -41.35 -31.53 -12.55
C SER A 657 -42.35 -32.56 -12.01
N ARG A 658 -43.46 -32.11 -11.44
CA ARG A 658 -44.53 -32.89 -10.81
C ARG A 658 -45.90 -32.22 -10.83
N LYS A 659 -46.97 -32.91 -10.41
CA LYS A 659 -48.31 -32.37 -10.25
C LYS A 659 -48.37 -31.47 -9.01
N VAL A 660 -48.66 -30.16 -9.18
CA VAL A 660 -48.77 -29.18 -8.09
C VAL A 660 -49.81 -28.12 -8.44
N ALA A 661 -50.31 -27.44 -7.43
CA ALA A 661 -51.13 -26.24 -7.61
C ALA A 661 -50.29 -25.07 -8.12
N VAL A 662 -50.79 -24.35 -9.10
CA VAL A 662 -50.08 -23.24 -9.75
C VAL A 662 -50.97 -22.00 -9.74
N THR A 663 -50.38 -20.87 -9.43
CA THR A 663 -51.00 -19.55 -9.59
C THR A 663 -50.09 -18.68 -10.47
N VAL A 664 -50.74 -17.98 -11.43
CA VAL A 664 -50.08 -16.97 -12.26
C VAL A 664 -50.61 -15.61 -11.92
N SER A 665 -49.77 -14.64 -11.73
CA SER A 665 -50.12 -13.26 -11.35
C SER A 665 -49.37 -12.23 -12.17
N ALA A 666 -50.02 -11.15 -12.55
CA ALA A 666 -49.35 -9.95 -13.07
C ALA A 666 -49.08 -8.99 -11.91
N MET A 667 -47.85 -8.52 -11.84
CA MET A 667 -47.33 -7.74 -10.70
C MET A 667 -46.76 -6.40 -11.16
N ARG A 668 -46.95 -5.34 -10.38
CA ARG A 668 -46.29 -4.04 -10.57
C ARG A 668 -45.92 -3.44 -9.24
N ALA A 669 -44.66 -3.12 -9.05
CA ALA A 669 -44.11 -2.53 -7.81
C ALA A 669 -44.56 -3.26 -6.51
N GLY A 670 -44.61 -4.60 -6.55
CA GLY A 670 -45.05 -5.45 -5.44
C GLY A 670 -46.59 -5.68 -5.36
N ALA A 671 -47.42 -4.88 -6.03
CA ALA A 671 -48.88 -5.07 -6.05
C ALA A 671 -49.32 -6.07 -7.13
N THR A 672 -50.32 -6.87 -6.81
CA THR A 672 -50.94 -7.79 -7.76
C THR A 672 -51.96 -7.04 -8.61
N LEU A 673 -51.78 -7.00 -9.91
CA LEU A 673 -52.73 -6.40 -10.88
C LEU A 673 -53.78 -7.40 -11.30
N TRP A 674 -53.38 -8.65 -11.49
CA TRP A 674 -54.22 -9.75 -11.91
C TRP A 674 -53.69 -11.05 -11.37
N SER A 675 -54.55 -11.99 -11.06
CA SER A 675 -54.17 -13.31 -10.56
C SER A 675 -55.14 -14.36 -11.07
N ARG A 676 -54.60 -15.54 -11.40
CA ARG A 676 -55.39 -16.70 -11.84
C ARG A 676 -54.80 -17.97 -11.22
N GLY A 677 -55.57 -18.60 -10.37
CA GLY A 677 -55.28 -19.95 -9.92
C GLY A 677 -55.59 -20.93 -11.05
N LEU A 678 -54.62 -21.78 -11.36
CA LEU A 678 -54.76 -22.80 -12.44
C LEU A 678 -55.13 -24.17 -11.87
N GLY A 679 -55.17 -24.28 -10.53
CA GLY A 679 -55.36 -25.55 -9.83
C GLY A 679 -54.17 -26.49 -9.99
N PRO A 680 -54.34 -27.80 -9.73
CA PRO A 680 -53.29 -28.77 -9.86
C PRO A 680 -53.01 -29.09 -11.35
N LEU A 681 -51.80 -28.67 -11.81
CA LEU A 681 -51.30 -29.03 -13.13
C LEU A 681 -50.33 -30.19 -13.04
N GLY A 682 -50.37 -31.10 -14.02
CA GLY A 682 -49.48 -32.25 -14.12
C GLY A 682 -48.03 -31.90 -14.45
N ARG A 683 -47.14 -32.89 -14.40
CA ARG A 683 -45.77 -32.73 -14.93
C ARG A 683 -45.76 -32.38 -16.41
N GLY A 684 -44.90 -31.47 -16.81
CA GLY A 684 -44.72 -31.07 -18.20
C GLY A 684 -44.72 -29.55 -18.39
N SER A 685 -44.78 -29.16 -19.67
CA SER A 685 -44.80 -27.75 -20.08
C SER A 685 -46.22 -27.21 -20.08
N HIS A 686 -46.38 -26.01 -19.52
CA HIS A 686 -47.64 -25.32 -19.43
C HIS A 686 -47.52 -23.90 -19.98
N SER A 687 -48.63 -23.31 -20.38
CA SER A 687 -48.64 -21.93 -20.82
C SER A 687 -49.92 -21.21 -20.40
N VAL A 688 -49.83 -19.93 -20.16
CA VAL A 688 -50.94 -19.04 -19.81
C VAL A 688 -50.85 -17.79 -20.66
N VAL A 689 -51.95 -17.43 -21.27
CA VAL A 689 -52.05 -16.17 -22.01
C VAL A 689 -52.65 -15.10 -21.09
N TRP A 690 -51.98 -13.95 -21.07
CA TRP A 690 -52.48 -12.75 -20.38
C TRP A 690 -52.69 -11.63 -21.42
N ALA A 691 -53.89 -11.11 -21.54
CA ALA A 691 -54.29 -10.08 -22.48
C ALA A 691 -54.28 -8.67 -21.86
N GLY A 692 -53.52 -8.46 -20.78
CA GLY A 692 -53.40 -7.14 -20.16
C GLY A 692 -54.58 -6.71 -19.33
N ALA A 693 -55.48 -7.62 -18.97
CA ALA A 693 -56.61 -7.30 -18.08
C ALA A 693 -56.18 -7.33 -16.60
N THR A 694 -56.66 -6.39 -15.79
CA THR A 694 -56.57 -6.41 -14.33
C THR A 694 -57.70 -7.26 -13.72
N SER A 695 -57.65 -7.50 -12.40
CA SER A 695 -58.63 -8.36 -11.74
C SER A 695 -60.06 -7.79 -11.75
N ASP A 696 -60.20 -6.48 -11.90
CA ASP A 696 -61.48 -5.78 -12.07
C ASP A 696 -61.96 -5.72 -13.53
N GLY A 697 -61.23 -6.34 -14.47
CA GLY A 697 -61.51 -6.36 -15.88
C GLY A 697 -61.05 -5.14 -16.69
N SER A 698 -60.45 -4.15 -16.05
CA SER A 698 -59.90 -3.00 -16.75
C SER A 698 -58.59 -3.35 -17.48
N THR A 699 -58.23 -2.57 -18.49
CA THR A 699 -56.92 -2.73 -19.16
C THR A 699 -55.83 -2.14 -18.30
N VAL A 700 -54.74 -2.89 -18.14
CA VAL A 700 -53.56 -2.44 -17.37
C VAL A 700 -52.96 -1.17 -18.02
N THR A 701 -52.52 -0.22 -17.23
CA THR A 701 -51.82 0.98 -17.69
C THR A 701 -50.44 0.68 -18.25
N GLY A 702 -49.90 1.55 -19.14
CA GLY A 702 -48.53 1.45 -19.63
C GLY A 702 -47.46 1.43 -18.52
N GLY A 703 -46.28 0.85 -18.84
CA GLY A 703 -45.10 0.80 -17.98
C GLY A 703 -44.62 -0.60 -17.60
N PRO A 704 -43.56 -0.69 -16.81
CA PRO A 704 -42.95 -1.96 -16.43
C PRO A 704 -43.84 -2.77 -15.46
N CYS A 705 -43.92 -4.08 -15.70
CA CYS A 705 -44.60 -5.06 -14.86
C CYS A 705 -43.89 -6.41 -14.94
N SER A 706 -44.38 -7.44 -14.28
CA SER A 706 -43.87 -8.80 -14.38
C SER A 706 -45.03 -9.81 -14.36
N LEU A 707 -44.88 -10.93 -15.06
CA LEU A 707 -45.68 -12.10 -14.81
C LEU A 707 -44.96 -13.03 -13.83
N ARG A 708 -45.63 -13.41 -12.78
CA ARG A 708 -45.16 -14.31 -11.73
C ARG A 708 -45.88 -15.63 -11.84
N VAL A 709 -45.10 -16.72 -11.88
CA VAL A 709 -45.62 -18.08 -11.67
C VAL A 709 -45.28 -18.49 -10.26
N THR A 710 -46.22 -19.02 -9.52
CA THR A 710 -46.02 -19.61 -8.21
C THR A 710 -46.51 -21.04 -8.23
N ALA A 711 -45.69 -21.98 -7.81
CA ALA A 711 -46.01 -23.39 -7.68
C ALA A 711 -45.82 -23.84 -6.24
N ASP A 712 -46.85 -24.48 -5.68
CA ASP A 712 -46.82 -24.96 -4.27
C ASP A 712 -46.28 -26.40 -4.27
N GLY A 713 -44.95 -26.48 -4.22
CA GLY A 713 -44.22 -27.78 -4.14
C GLY A 713 -44.22 -28.40 -2.76
N PRO A 714 -43.78 -29.65 -2.65
CA PRO A 714 -43.77 -30.42 -1.37
C PRO A 714 -42.79 -29.87 -0.36
N HIS A 715 -41.80 -29.07 -0.83
CA HIS A 715 -40.74 -28.50 0.03
C HIS A 715 -40.90 -26.98 0.19
N GLY A 716 -41.98 -26.42 -0.35
CA GLY A 716 -42.36 -25.01 -0.24
C GLY A 716 -42.79 -24.42 -1.55
N THR A 717 -43.22 -23.18 -1.49
CA THR A 717 -43.67 -22.43 -2.65
C THR A 717 -42.45 -21.89 -3.43
N THR A 718 -42.35 -22.30 -4.70
CA THR A 718 -41.33 -21.73 -5.63
C THR A 718 -41.97 -20.69 -6.53
N THR A 719 -41.22 -19.65 -6.87
CA THR A 719 -41.75 -18.50 -7.63
C THR A 719 -40.73 -18.10 -8.69
N VAL A 720 -41.20 -17.89 -9.89
CA VAL A 720 -40.39 -17.33 -11.00
C VAL A 720 -41.06 -16.06 -11.54
N ASN A 721 -40.29 -14.99 -11.70
CA ASN A 721 -40.79 -13.71 -12.19
C ASN A 721 -40.21 -13.43 -13.58
N GLN A 722 -41.08 -13.11 -14.56
CA GLN A 722 -40.69 -12.72 -15.90
C GLN A 722 -41.00 -11.23 -16.14
N PRO A 723 -40.00 -10.38 -16.25
CA PRO A 723 -40.18 -8.95 -16.44
C PRO A 723 -40.70 -8.66 -17.87
N LEU A 724 -41.63 -7.74 -17.97
CA LEU A 724 -42.17 -7.26 -19.24
C LEU A 724 -42.58 -5.78 -19.12
N THR A 725 -42.89 -5.18 -20.26
CA THR A 725 -43.41 -3.80 -20.38
C THR A 725 -44.73 -3.80 -21.11
N VAL A 726 -45.69 -3.15 -20.52
CA VAL A 726 -46.96 -2.79 -21.23
C VAL A 726 -46.71 -1.47 -21.92
N ASP A 727 -46.90 -1.44 -23.22
CA ASP A 727 -46.64 -0.28 -24.07
C ASP A 727 -47.92 0.09 -24.84
N LEU A 728 -48.62 1.08 -24.36
CA LEU A 728 -49.87 1.59 -24.96
C LEU A 728 -49.65 2.84 -25.83
N ALA A 729 -48.43 3.37 -25.79
CA ALA A 729 -48.12 4.60 -26.47
C ALA A 729 -47.80 4.34 -27.96
N ALA A 730 -48.47 5.02 -28.87
CA ALA A 730 -48.12 4.94 -30.28
C ALA A 730 -46.91 5.85 -30.60
N PRO A 731 -45.94 5.37 -31.39
CA PRO A 731 -44.77 6.17 -31.74
C PRO A 731 -45.12 7.35 -32.63
N ARG A 732 -44.39 8.44 -32.56
CA ARG A 732 -44.50 9.62 -33.42
C ARG A 732 -43.23 9.80 -34.23
N VAL A 733 -43.37 10.09 -35.51
CA VAL A 733 -42.26 10.41 -36.40
C VAL A 733 -42.37 11.87 -36.80
N THR A 734 -41.29 12.60 -36.73
CA THR A 734 -41.17 13.95 -37.29
C THR A 734 -40.10 13.99 -38.36
N ALA A 735 -40.39 14.57 -39.51
CA ALA A 735 -39.50 14.77 -40.61
C ALA A 735 -39.79 16.12 -41.29
N PRO A 736 -38.84 16.74 -42.02
CA PRO A 736 -39.06 17.99 -42.72
C PRO A 736 -40.14 17.83 -43.81
N PRO A 737 -41.01 18.84 -44.02
CA PRO A 737 -42.08 18.72 -44.98
C PRO A 737 -41.61 18.67 -46.45
N VAL A 738 -40.51 19.36 -46.76
CA VAL A 738 -39.92 19.43 -48.10
C VAL A 738 -38.41 19.27 -48.10
N VAL A 739 -37.89 18.56 -49.07
CA VAL A 739 -36.45 18.45 -49.34
C VAL A 739 -36.22 18.61 -50.85
N THR A 740 -35.38 19.54 -51.26
CA THR A 740 -35.00 19.75 -52.65
C THR A 740 -33.66 19.11 -52.98
N VAL A 741 -33.57 18.45 -54.11
CA VAL A 741 -32.36 17.71 -54.53
C VAL A 741 -32.04 18.04 -56.00
N LYS A 742 -30.80 18.41 -56.27
CA LYS A 742 -30.24 18.54 -57.64
C LYS A 742 -29.65 17.20 -58.06
N ARG A 743 -30.05 16.69 -59.23
CA ARG A 743 -29.41 15.49 -59.77
C ARG A 743 -27.98 15.82 -60.27
N PRO A 744 -27.02 14.91 -60.02
CA PRO A 744 -27.13 13.50 -59.56
C PRO A 744 -27.11 13.27 -58.05
N GLY A 745 -27.50 14.20 -57.22
CA GLY A 745 -27.44 14.15 -55.76
C GLY A 745 -28.42 13.16 -55.10
N SER A 746 -28.34 13.04 -53.79
CA SER A 746 -29.19 12.19 -52.95
C SER A 746 -30.07 13.04 -52.01
N ALA A 747 -31.33 12.65 -51.87
CA ALA A 747 -32.25 13.18 -50.88
C ALA A 747 -31.79 12.72 -49.48
N ARG A 748 -31.51 13.66 -48.58
CA ARG A 748 -31.19 13.40 -47.20
C ARG A 748 -32.29 13.94 -46.31
N VAL A 749 -33.09 13.05 -45.72
CA VAL A 749 -34.21 13.41 -44.85
C VAL A 749 -33.82 13.10 -43.41
N GLY A 750 -33.66 14.12 -42.57
CA GLY A 750 -33.44 13.94 -41.14
C GLY A 750 -34.76 13.71 -40.44
N LEU A 751 -34.88 12.63 -39.70
CA LEU A 751 -36.08 12.31 -38.92
C LEU A 751 -35.76 12.06 -37.47
N VAL A 752 -36.75 12.28 -36.60
CA VAL A 752 -36.70 11.95 -35.17
C VAL A 752 -37.96 11.15 -34.85
N VAL A 753 -37.78 10.06 -34.10
CA VAL A 753 -38.85 9.26 -33.55
C VAL A 753 -38.96 9.46 -32.05
N ARG A 754 -40.17 9.50 -31.53
CA ARG A 754 -40.45 9.61 -30.09
C ARG A 754 -41.53 8.65 -29.68
N ASP A 755 -41.39 8.11 -28.48
CA ASP A 755 -42.36 7.20 -27.89
C ASP A 755 -42.27 7.35 -26.36
N ALA A 756 -43.37 7.13 -25.64
CA ALA A 756 -43.38 7.27 -24.19
C ALA A 756 -42.76 6.03 -23.50
N ASP A 757 -43.00 4.85 -24.01
CA ASP A 757 -42.70 3.56 -23.35
C ASP A 757 -41.61 2.78 -24.06
N SER A 758 -41.44 2.94 -25.38
CA SER A 758 -40.46 2.22 -26.19
C SER A 758 -39.19 3.02 -26.45
N GLN A 759 -38.04 2.47 -26.07
CA GLN A 759 -36.71 3.08 -26.29
C GLN A 759 -36.24 3.00 -27.74
N THR A 760 -36.81 2.08 -28.53
CA THR A 760 -36.42 1.89 -29.93
C THR A 760 -37.69 1.68 -30.79
N ILE A 761 -37.75 2.33 -31.94
CA ILE A 761 -38.88 2.31 -32.86
C ILE A 761 -38.39 1.83 -34.25
N LYS A 762 -39.08 0.91 -34.86
CA LYS A 762 -38.81 0.43 -36.22
C LYS A 762 -39.40 1.40 -37.21
N VAL A 763 -38.59 1.98 -38.11
CA VAL A 763 -39.04 2.95 -39.11
C VAL A 763 -38.89 2.38 -40.49
N THR A 764 -39.93 2.55 -41.33
CA THR A 764 -39.93 2.20 -42.75
C THR A 764 -40.23 3.45 -43.58
N ALA A 765 -39.43 3.69 -44.60
CA ALA A 765 -39.62 4.74 -45.60
C ALA A 765 -40.16 4.14 -46.88
N THR A 766 -41.30 4.65 -47.36
CA THR A 766 -41.88 4.32 -48.64
C THR A 766 -41.85 5.56 -49.53
N VAL A 767 -41.24 5.45 -50.69
CA VAL A 767 -41.18 6.54 -51.66
C VAL A 767 -42.24 6.29 -52.75
N THR A 768 -43.11 7.27 -53.07
CA THR A 768 -44.07 7.23 -54.12
C THR A 768 -43.80 8.37 -55.13
N ASP A 769 -44.14 8.13 -56.36
CA ASP A 769 -44.15 9.13 -57.47
C ASP A 769 -45.40 10.06 -57.38
N ALA A 770 -45.51 10.99 -58.32
CA ALA A 770 -46.64 11.94 -58.39
C ALA A 770 -48.01 11.28 -58.64
N LEU A 771 -47.98 10.07 -59.17
CA LEU A 771 -49.21 9.25 -59.45
C LEU A 771 -49.49 8.28 -58.26
N GLY A 772 -48.75 8.36 -57.16
CA GLY A 772 -48.93 7.51 -55.98
C GLY A 772 -48.32 6.12 -56.07
N ARG A 773 -47.63 5.77 -57.16
CA ARG A 773 -47.02 4.46 -57.34
C ARG A 773 -45.75 4.33 -56.52
N THR A 774 -45.58 3.20 -55.87
CA THR A 774 -44.41 2.95 -55.02
C THR A 774 -43.12 2.81 -55.87
N VAL A 775 -42.17 3.72 -55.66
CA VAL A 775 -40.86 3.74 -56.34
C VAL A 775 -39.87 2.85 -55.58
N THR A 776 -39.84 2.94 -54.26
CA THR A 776 -39.02 2.10 -53.41
C THR A 776 -39.53 2.07 -51.98
N ARG A 777 -39.22 1.01 -51.28
CA ARG A 777 -39.46 0.85 -49.84
C ARG A 777 -38.19 0.40 -49.16
N SER A 778 -37.80 1.05 -48.06
CA SER A 778 -36.62 0.73 -47.28
C SER A 778 -36.88 0.80 -45.77
N THR A 779 -36.30 -0.09 -45.03
CA THR A 779 -36.42 -0.11 -43.58
C THR A 779 -35.14 0.45 -42.95
N LEU A 780 -35.31 1.45 -42.08
CA LEU A 780 -34.19 2.02 -41.31
C LEU A 780 -33.78 1.13 -40.09
N GLY A 781 -34.55 0.08 -39.85
CA GLY A 781 -34.40 -0.77 -38.68
C GLY A 781 -34.93 -0.13 -37.39
N TRP A 782 -34.42 -0.60 -36.25
CA TRP A 782 -34.75 -0.08 -34.93
C TRP A 782 -33.97 1.21 -34.63
N VAL A 783 -34.63 2.32 -34.57
CA VAL A 783 -34.10 3.66 -34.30
C VAL A 783 -34.30 4.02 -32.84
N LYS A 784 -33.26 4.50 -32.19
CA LYS A 784 -33.34 4.97 -30.78
C LYS A 784 -34.21 6.24 -30.72
N GLN A 785 -35.14 6.31 -29.78
CA GLN A 785 -36.00 7.48 -29.59
C GLN A 785 -35.21 8.74 -29.27
N GLY A 786 -35.71 9.90 -29.68
CA GLY A 786 -35.09 11.21 -29.44
C GLY A 786 -33.84 11.49 -30.27
N VAL A 787 -33.30 10.50 -30.95
CA VAL A 787 -32.04 10.64 -31.73
C VAL A 787 -32.40 10.95 -33.19
N ARG A 788 -31.80 12.05 -33.71
CA ARG A 788 -31.97 12.39 -35.14
C ARG A 788 -31.26 11.36 -36.02
N ARG A 789 -31.98 10.78 -36.96
CA ARG A 789 -31.47 9.86 -37.99
C ARG A 789 -31.62 10.47 -39.35
N THR A 790 -30.66 10.27 -40.24
CA THR A 790 -30.74 10.69 -41.63
C THR A 790 -31.00 9.47 -42.50
N TRP A 791 -32.12 9.49 -43.20
CA TRP A 791 -32.42 8.57 -44.28
C TRP A 791 -31.95 9.17 -45.61
N THR A 792 -31.38 8.35 -46.48
CA THR A 792 -30.82 8.81 -47.74
C THR A 792 -31.40 7.97 -48.89
N TRP A 793 -31.82 8.69 -49.93
CA TRP A 793 -32.31 8.08 -51.15
C TRP A 793 -31.79 8.80 -52.40
N ARG A 794 -31.42 8.04 -53.45
CA ARG A 794 -30.94 8.59 -54.74
C ARG A 794 -32.04 8.44 -55.79
N PRO A 795 -32.67 9.55 -56.17
CA PRO A 795 -33.74 9.53 -57.21
C PRO A 795 -33.16 9.17 -58.58
N LYS A 796 -33.89 8.33 -59.32
CA LYS A 796 -33.51 7.93 -60.67
C LYS A 796 -34.01 8.92 -61.76
N ALA A 797 -35.08 9.71 -61.53
CA ALA A 797 -35.64 10.68 -62.42
C ALA A 797 -35.94 12.02 -61.76
N ARG A 798 -36.05 13.11 -62.51
CA ARG A 798 -36.59 14.39 -62.07
C ARG A 798 -38.08 14.27 -61.78
N GLY A 799 -38.61 15.11 -60.90
CA GLY A 799 -40.02 15.16 -60.57
C GLY A 799 -40.28 15.30 -59.07
N ALA A 800 -41.56 15.28 -58.71
CA ALA A 800 -41.96 15.34 -57.26
C ALA A 800 -42.25 13.92 -56.77
N TYR A 801 -41.71 13.63 -55.60
CA TYR A 801 -41.87 12.39 -54.85
C TYR A 801 -42.40 12.65 -53.46
N ARG A 802 -43.10 11.70 -52.90
CA ARG A 802 -43.53 11.67 -51.50
C ARG A 802 -42.79 10.57 -50.79
N VAL A 803 -42.13 10.89 -49.66
CA VAL A 803 -41.51 9.89 -48.76
C VAL A 803 -42.39 9.78 -47.53
N ILE A 804 -42.96 8.63 -47.31
CA ILE A 804 -43.84 8.32 -46.18
C ILE A 804 -43.05 7.50 -45.16
N PHE A 805 -42.84 8.04 -43.96
CA PHE A 805 -42.19 7.36 -42.86
C PHE A 805 -43.24 6.78 -41.93
N SER A 806 -43.43 5.47 -41.95
CA SER A 806 -44.24 4.72 -41.02
C SER A 806 -43.34 4.22 -39.89
N ALA A 807 -43.84 4.24 -38.66
CA ALA A 807 -43.13 3.78 -37.48
C ALA A 807 -43.96 2.77 -36.68
N ARG A 808 -43.27 1.80 -36.09
CA ARG A 808 -43.83 0.80 -35.20
C ARG A 808 -42.91 0.56 -34.01
N ASP A 809 -43.41 0.56 -32.79
CA ASP A 809 -42.67 0.27 -31.58
C ASP A 809 -42.48 -1.24 -31.33
N ARG A 810 -41.96 -1.61 -30.16
CA ARG A 810 -41.76 -3.01 -29.75
C ARG A 810 -43.07 -3.64 -29.21
N GLY A 811 -44.00 -2.84 -28.72
CA GLY A 811 -45.31 -3.28 -28.31
C GLY A 811 -46.17 -3.72 -29.50
N GLY A 812 -45.92 -3.16 -30.65
CA GLY A 812 -46.68 -3.36 -31.87
C GLY A 812 -47.46 -2.14 -32.34
N ASN A 813 -47.49 -1.06 -31.52
CA ASN A 813 -48.24 0.14 -31.86
C ASN A 813 -47.64 0.83 -33.07
N GLN A 814 -48.53 1.27 -33.95
CA GLN A 814 -48.13 2.00 -35.16
C GLN A 814 -48.33 3.50 -34.98
N ALA A 815 -47.51 4.29 -35.60
CA ALA A 815 -47.67 5.73 -35.66
C ALA A 815 -49.06 6.04 -36.32
N PRO A 816 -49.96 6.75 -35.64
CA PRO A 816 -51.31 7.03 -36.14
C PRO A 816 -51.26 7.94 -37.36
N VAL A 817 -50.26 8.77 -37.50
CA VAL A 817 -50.00 9.63 -38.65
C VAL A 817 -48.56 9.42 -39.10
N PRO A 818 -48.34 8.92 -40.31
CA PRO A 818 -46.97 8.81 -40.84
C PRO A 818 -46.42 10.19 -41.19
N ALA A 819 -45.14 10.42 -40.96
CA ALA A 819 -44.47 11.65 -41.40
C ALA A 819 -44.28 11.61 -42.93
N VAL A 820 -44.70 12.66 -43.62
CA VAL A 820 -44.56 12.77 -45.08
C VAL A 820 -43.59 13.90 -45.42
N THR A 821 -42.58 13.59 -46.23
CA THR A 821 -41.65 14.55 -46.82
C THR A 821 -41.85 14.60 -48.34
N ARG A 822 -42.11 15.78 -48.87
CA ARG A 822 -42.10 16.00 -50.34
C ARG A 822 -40.63 16.17 -50.78
N VAL A 823 -40.20 15.37 -51.75
CA VAL A 823 -38.86 15.47 -52.32
C VAL A 823 -39.00 16.00 -53.74
N GLU A 824 -38.47 17.20 -53.94
CA GLU A 824 -38.44 17.85 -55.28
C GLU A 824 -37.08 17.61 -55.91
N VAL A 825 -37.07 16.87 -57.02
CA VAL A 825 -35.85 16.53 -57.77
C VAL A 825 -35.76 17.43 -59.01
N ARG A 826 -34.82 18.38 -58.96
CA ARG A 826 -34.54 19.37 -60.01
C ARG A 826 -33.39 18.95 -60.92
#